data_72730d7fbcd787322637151e13297690
#
_entry.id   72730d7fbcd787322637151e13297690
#
_cell.length_a   1.000
_cell.length_b   1.000
_cell.length_c   1.000
_cell.angle_alpha   90.00
_cell.angle_beta   90.00
_cell.angle_gamma   90.00
#
_symmetry.space_group_name_H-M   'P 1'
#
loop_
_entity.id
_entity.type
_entity.pdbx_description
1 polymer ?
#
loop_
_entity_poly.entity_id
_entity_poly.type
_entity_poly.pdbx_seq_one_letter_code
_entity_poly.pdbx_strand_id
1 'polypeptide(L)'
;MTIFIASLFLPYTVNFHDNDSEDPAGDLTSPPVSNPPSQAVTPAPNAAISLFERQNDARKAGLTPGATTDHERIFTSDITKAEQEPSSYPFPAVPDDANLLTESEAHSPAWGATTALNQPKARPPISPSPSILKHQEPTVSVLEPIRAKTPLKIEPFRSHPPDKAEDRSRKTSFSKAEWTVETAEQGNGGLRNAVRSATDAGQLEDKMWVGTLGMATDALSPHTKAAIAEKLEDEYGSLTVYVSDGDFDGHYTHFCKTILWPVFHYQIPDNPKSKAYEDHSWIYYVKTNQAFAERIAKNWKRGDSIWVQDYHLLLVPAMLRKLLPDAQIGFFLHIAFPSSEVFRCLAPRKELLEGMLGANLIGFQTDEYCRHFLQTCSRILCVEATNEGLELEDRFVNVGTFPIGIDPTSWDKRRQAADVEQWVKTISERYEGKYLIVSRDKIDSVVLIQVATSTTEQPELEAMISDIAMRINSMHSTLAHQPLVFLKQDLAFPQYLALISVADALMITSLREGMNLTSHEFVYCQDGKYGNKKYGSLILSEFTGSASVFGNHALLVNPWDYRQCAEAVHTALTRSEADRQRVWEQLRRAVLQNSTGNWVKSFNERLQRVWNEQSSREIMAVPRLPVNKVEEMYRKAARRLIIVDYEGTLASWGSPKSIIVTTPQRAIVTLTDLTEDSKNVVYVMSSRMPEEMERLFRRVPGLGLIAENGCFVREPNTEEWLKLTNKERTDAWKEGVSQILSYYQERAEGSWIEKRHCSLVFHYGSAEDNEAASRLASECAGHINDACASQGVHAVLIDRALVVGPANTNKASAAELVWRDCLNASQKDEQIARPDFLLAIGDGRDDEPVFRWANKLESAKAVGYAMTVTLGSRSTEAKATLTQGVTGVLSCLERLANASPVH
;
A
#
# COMPACT_ATOMS: atom_id res chain seq x y z
N MET A 1 -2.37 3.86 -28.14
CA MET A 1 -1.93 3.29 -26.86
C MET A 1 -3.11 3.35 -25.93
N THR A 2 -3.79 2.22 -25.76
CA THR A 2 -5.01 2.15 -24.96
C THR A 2 -4.65 1.96 -23.47
N ILE A 3 -5.36 2.68 -22.59
CA ILE A 3 -5.21 2.51 -21.15
C ILE A 3 -6.37 1.67 -20.63
N PHE A 4 -6.10 0.45 -20.21
CA PHE A 4 -7.08 -0.41 -19.55
C PHE A 4 -7.23 0.01 -18.09
N ILE A 5 -8.45 0.40 -17.69
CA ILE A 5 -8.74 0.82 -16.30
C ILE A 5 -9.59 -0.26 -15.66
N ALA A 6 -8.96 -1.14 -14.88
CA ALA A 6 -9.62 -2.22 -14.18
C ALA A 6 -10.15 -1.74 -12.81
N SER A 7 -11.46 -1.76 -12.64
CA SER A 7 -12.17 -1.44 -11.41
C SER A 7 -13.26 -2.47 -11.17
N LEU A 8 -13.59 -2.80 -9.91
CA LEU A 8 -14.59 -3.84 -9.63
C LEU A 8 -15.90 -3.60 -10.37
N PHE A 9 -16.38 -2.36 -10.39
CA PHE A 9 -17.58 -1.95 -11.11
C PHE A 9 -17.25 -1.11 -12.32
N LEU A 10 -17.95 -1.38 -13.43
CA LEU A 10 -17.95 -0.48 -14.58
C LEU A 10 -18.65 0.85 -14.22
N PRO A 11 -18.33 1.95 -14.93
CA PRO A 11 -19.06 3.22 -14.79
C PRO A 11 -20.48 3.16 -15.36
N TYR A 12 -20.86 2.05 -15.97
CA TYR A 12 -22.13 1.79 -16.62
C TYR A 12 -22.76 0.51 -16.10
N THR A 13 -24.11 0.49 -16.05
CA THR A 13 -24.94 -0.68 -15.72
C THR A 13 -26.06 -0.83 -16.74
N VAL A 14 -26.85 -1.89 -16.62
CA VAL A 14 -27.97 -2.17 -17.50
C VAL A 14 -29.28 -2.14 -16.72
N ASN A 15 -30.26 -1.43 -17.23
CA ASN A 15 -31.62 -1.40 -16.70
C ASN A 15 -32.55 -2.14 -17.65
N PHE A 16 -33.34 -3.06 -17.10
CA PHE A 16 -34.33 -3.85 -17.86
C PHE A 16 -35.72 -3.24 -17.69
N HIS A 17 -36.41 -2.99 -18.79
CA HIS A 17 -37.74 -2.41 -18.76
C HIS A 17 -38.78 -3.52 -18.75
N ASP A 18 -39.73 -3.52 -17.81
CA ASP A 18 -40.87 -4.43 -17.79
C ASP A 18 -41.89 -3.96 -18.82
N ASN A 19 -42.14 -4.76 -19.83
CA ASN A 19 -43.14 -4.49 -20.88
C ASN A 19 -44.61 -4.75 -20.41
N ASP A 20 -44.91 -4.74 -19.14
CA ASP A 20 -46.26 -4.96 -18.59
C ASP A 20 -46.96 -3.63 -18.24
N SER A 21 -47.19 -2.74 -19.22
CA SER A 21 -48.18 -1.66 -19.08
C SER A 21 -48.77 -1.25 -20.45
N GLU A 22 -49.41 -2.21 -21.16
CA GLU A 22 -50.48 -1.85 -22.07
C GLU A 22 -51.78 -2.46 -21.54
N ASP A 23 -52.48 -1.72 -20.65
CA ASP A 23 -53.89 -1.88 -20.45
C ASP A 23 -54.61 -1.13 -21.61
N PRO A 24 -55.50 -1.80 -22.37
CA PRO A 24 -56.25 -1.12 -23.41
C PRO A 24 -57.24 -0.16 -22.80
N ALA A 25 -57.16 1.10 -23.22
CA ALA A 25 -58.03 2.18 -22.87
C ALA A 25 -59.50 1.83 -22.93
N GLY A 26 -60.19 1.81 -21.81
CA GLY A 26 -61.64 1.87 -21.69
C GLY A 26 -62.09 3.32 -21.49
N ASP A 27 -62.66 3.86 -22.50
CA ASP A 27 -63.29 5.15 -22.56
C ASP A 27 -64.44 5.30 -21.51
N LEU A 28 -64.36 6.21 -20.56
CA LEU A 28 -65.47 6.75 -19.82
C LEU A 28 -65.21 8.16 -19.32
N THR A 29 -65.82 9.12 -19.99
CA THR A 29 -66.06 10.52 -19.67
C THR A 29 -66.73 10.74 -18.32
N SER A 30 -66.21 11.59 -17.46
CA SER A 30 -66.90 12.39 -16.43
C SER A 30 -66.06 13.60 -15.93
N PRO A 31 -66.66 14.73 -15.57
CA PRO A 31 -66.05 16.04 -15.52
C PRO A 31 -65.36 16.35 -14.18
N PRO A 32 -64.58 17.44 -14.12
CA PRO A 32 -63.65 17.70 -13.01
C PRO A 32 -64.34 18.28 -11.78
N VAL A 33 -64.04 17.70 -10.61
CA VAL A 33 -64.36 18.29 -9.31
C VAL A 33 -63.04 18.89 -8.74
N SER A 34 -63.09 20.20 -8.50
CA SER A 34 -62.07 20.94 -7.86
C SER A 34 -61.93 20.56 -6.37
N ASN A 35 -60.72 20.14 -5.96
CA ASN A 35 -60.35 20.06 -4.56
C ASN A 35 -58.96 20.70 -4.31
N PRO A 36 -58.70 21.20 -3.10
CA PRO A 36 -57.57 22.11 -2.81
C PRO A 36 -56.24 21.35 -2.67
N PRO A 37 -55.12 22.07 -2.68
CA PRO A 37 -53.80 21.46 -2.79
C PRO A 37 -53.45 20.65 -1.56
N SER A 38 -53.48 19.33 -1.70
CA SER A 38 -52.92 18.41 -0.74
C SER A 38 -51.42 18.27 -0.99
N GLN A 39 -50.67 18.39 0.03
CA GLN A 39 -49.29 18.00 0.28
C GLN A 39 -48.62 17.19 -0.84
N ALA A 40 -47.52 17.72 -1.35
CA ALA A 40 -46.61 17.00 -2.23
C ALA A 40 -46.20 15.68 -1.59
N VAL A 41 -46.75 14.61 -2.12
CA VAL A 41 -46.19 13.25 -1.92
C VAL A 41 -44.90 13.22 -2.71
N THR A 42 -43.79 13.28 -2.03
CA THR A 42 -42.49 12.92 -2.60
C THR A 42 -42.61 11.51 -3.20
N PRO A 43 -42.23 11.28 -4.45
CA PRO A 43 -42.09 9.92 -4.93
C PRO A 43 -41.05 9.24 -4.02
N ALA A 44 -41.42 8.10 -3.45
CA ALA A 44 -40.48 7.23 -2.77
C ALA A 44 -39.32 6.97 -3.73
N PRO A 45 -38.07 7.10 -3.28
CA PRO A 45 -36.97 6.71 -4.12
C PRO A 45 -37.18 5.23 -4.42
N ASN A 46 -37.32 4.89 -5.69
CA ASN A 46 -37.06 3.54 -6.13
C ASN A 46 -35.60 3.27 -5.87
N ALA A 47 -35.31 2.92 -4.60
CA ALA A 47 -34.06 2.29 -4.26
C ALA A 47 -34.00 1.07 -5.17
N ALA A 48 -33.06 1.06 -6.10
CA ALA A 48 -32.60 -0.15 -6.73
C ALA A 48 -32.00 -1.01 -5.62
N ILE A 49 -32.86 -1.65 -4.83
CA ILE A 49 -32.51 -2.73 -3.94
C ILE A 49 -31.88 -3.76 -4.86
N SER A 50 -30.59 -4.06 -4.64
CA SER A 50 -29.90 -5.04 -5.47
C SER A 50 -30.74 -6.33 -5.50
N LEU A 51 -30.71 -7.03 -6.61
CA LEU A 51 -31.39 -8.34 -6.71
C LEU A 51 -30.96 -9.30 -5.59
N PHE A 52 -29.75 -9.10 -5.06
CA PHE A 52 -29.20 -9.80 -3.89
C PHE A 52 -29.97 -9.50 -2.59
N GLU A 53 -30.39 -8.27 -2.34
CA GLU A 53 -31.18 -7.93 -1.14
C GLU A 53 -32.59 -8.51 -1.25
N ARG A 54 -33.23 -8.47 -2.44
CA ARG A 54 -34.54 -9.10 -2.68
C ARG A 54 -34.52 -10.62 -2.52
N GLN A 55 -33.41 -11.29 -2.88
CA GLN A 55 -33.27 -12.74 -2.65
C GLN A 55 -33.08 -13.10 -1.17
N ASN A 56 -32.39 -12.25 -0.39
CA ASN A 56 -32.26 -12.46 1.05
C ASN A 56 -33.58 -12.23 1.80
N ASP A 57 -34.38 -11.26 1.39
CA ASP A 57 -35.72 -11.03 1.97
C ASP A 57 -36.71 -12.15 1.59
N ALA A 58 -36.64 -12.68 0.38
CA ALA A 58 -37.43 -13.84 -0.04
C ALA A 58 -37.04 -15.12 0.74
N ARG A 59 -35.78 -15.31 1.12
CA ARG A 59 -35.34 -16.41 2.01
C ARG A 59 -35.80 -16.22 3.44
N LYS A 60 -35.84 -14.98 3.96
CA LYS A 60 -36.38 -14.67 5.30
C LYS A 60 -37.89 -14.84 5.38
N ALA A 61 -38.63 -14.59 4.31
CA ALA A 61 -40.11 -14.75 4.26
C ALA A 61 -40.61 -16.18 4.13
N GLY A 62 -39.74 -17.14 3.84
CA GLY A 62 -40.09 -18.57 3.63
C GLY A 62 -40.03 -19.45 4.88
N LEU A 63 -39.73 -18.92 6.04
CA LEU A 63 -39.73 -19.69 7.31
C LEU A 63 -41.05 -19.48 8.06
N THR A 64 -42.04 -20.34 7.72
CA THR A 64 -43.19 -20.52 8.60
C THR A 64 -42.77 -21.21 9.90
N PRO A 65 -43.26 -20.76 11.07
CA PRO A 65 -42.96 -21.40 12.36
C PRO A 65 -43.86 -22.61 12.54
N GLY A 66 -43.25 -23.75 12.54
CA GLY A 66 -43.97 -25.00 12.82
C GLY A 66 -43.05 -26.20 13.04
N ALA A 67 -42.59 -26.35 14.23
CA ALA A 67 -42.31 -27.58 14.99
C ALA A 67 -41.26 -27.31 16.08
N THR A 68 -41.76 -27.09 17.28
CA THR A 68 -40.97 -27.14 18.51
C THR A 68 -40.55 -28.58 18.77
N THR A 69 -39.24 -28.84 18.72
CA THR A 69 -38.71 -30.08 19.34
C THR A 69 -38.04 -29.73 20.68
N ASP A 70 -38.36 -30.57 21.66
CA ASP A 70 -37.97 -30.52 23.06
C ASP A 70 -36.49 -30.48 23.36
N HIS A 71 -35.87 -29.29 23.30
CA HIS A 71 -34.54 -29.06 23.88
C HIS A 71 -34.30 -27.67 24.52
N GLU A 72 -35.39 -26.92 24.79
CA GLU A 72 -35.30 -25.66 25.52
C GLU A 72 -35.95 -25.75 26.91
N ARG A 73 -35.62 -26.74 27.68
CA ARG A 73 -36.05 -26.84 29.10
C ARG A 73 -34.88 -27.24 30.03
N ILE A 74 -33.77 -26.55 30.01
CA ILE A 74 -32.78 -26.61 31.09
C ILE A 74 -31.99 -25.28 31.15
N PHE A 75 -32.53 -24.15 31.28
CA PHE A 75 -31.83 -22.92 31.69
C PHE A 75 -32.78 -21.72 31.91
N THR A 76 -33.93 -21.94 32.60
CA THR A 76 -34.70 -20.83 33.15
C THR A 76 -35.34 -21.28 34.49
N SER A 77 -34.55 -21.38 35.54
CA SER A 77 -35.00 -21.25 36.93
C SER A 77 -33.81 -20.77 37.73
N ASP A 78 -34.08 -19.72 38.49
CA ASP A 78 -33.23 -19.09 39.50
C ASP A 78 -32.47 -17.83 39.00
N ILE A 79 -33.21 -16.75 38.75
CA ILE A 79 -32.84 -15.39 39.19
C ILE A 79 -34.12 -14.55 39.22
N THR A 80 -34.92 -14.75 40.26
CA THR A 80 -35.84 -13.72 40.78
C THR A 80 -35.78 -13.78 42.30
N LYS A 81 -34.96 -12.87 42.85
CA LYS A 81 -35.09 -12.24 44.17
C LYS A 81 -33.71 -11.72 44.64
N ALA A 82 -33.43 -10.48 44.34
CA ALA A 82 -32.70 -9.62 45.25
C ALA A 82 -33.15 -8.18 44.95
N GLU A 83 -34.00 -7.68 45.77
CA GLU A 83 -34.42 -6.28 45.84
C GLU A 83 -33.28 -5.39 46.32
N GLN A 84 -33.16 -4.21 45.69
CA GLN A 84 -32.87 -2.88 46.27
C GLN A 84 -31.63 -2.73 47.14
N GLU A 85 -30.65 -1.97 46.63
CA GLU A 85 -30.25 -0.68 47.19
C GLU A 85 -29.27 0.07 46.24
N PRO A 86 -29.38 1.42 46.12
CA PRO A 86 -28.51 2.19 45.28
C PRO A 86 -27.25 2.57 46.05
N SER A 87 -26.09 2.05 45.68
CA SER A 87 -24.82 2.52 46.23
C SER A 87 -24.30 3.69 45.40
N SER A 88 -24.44 4.88 45.98
CA SER A 88 -23.78 6.12 45.58
C SER A 88 -22.28 6.00 45.86
N TYR A 89 -21.45 6.06 44.79
CA TYR A 89 -20.05 6.39 44.95
C TYR A 89 -19.84 7.89 44.73
N PRO A 90 -19.29 8.64 45.69
CA PRO A 90 -18.97 10.05 45.49
C PRO A 90 -17.61 10.19 44.79
N PHE A 91 -17.58 10.98 43.71
CA PHE A 91 -16.35 11.51 43.18
C PHE A 91 -15.75 12.55 44.13
N PRO A 92 -14.42 12.54 44.38
CA PRO A 92 -13.81 13.57 45.20
C PRO A 92 -13.75 14.89 44.42
N ALA A 93 -14.17 15.95 45.08
CA ALA A 93 -14.09 17.34 44.59
C ALA A 93 -12.63 17.78 44.49
N VAL A 94 -12.33 18.47 43.41
CA VAL A 94 -11.08 19.21 43.21
C VAL A 94 -11.18 20.54 43.97
N PRO A 95 -10.19 20.92 44.81
CA PRO A 95 -10.16 22.27 45.37
C PRO A 95 -9.66 23.30 44.37
N ASP A 96 -10.40 24.40 44.27
CA ASP A 96 -9.90 25.66 43.71
C ASP A 96 -8.83 26.23 44.62
N ASP A 97 -7.63 26.46 44.09
CA ASP A 97 -6.79 27.55 44.59
C ASP A 97 -5.88 28.10 43.49
N ALA A 98 -6.03 29.38 43.28
CA ALA A 98 -5.31 30.20 42.35
C ALA A 98 -3.99 30.73 42.94
N ASN A 99 -3.06 31.02 42.04
CA ASN A 99 -1.84 31.85 42.17
C ASN A 99 -0.58 31.16 42.66
N LEU A 100 0.38 31.12 41.76
CA LEU A 100 1.64 31.91 41.82
C LEU A 100 2.56 31.58 40.65
N LEU A 101 2.83 32.61 39.87
CA LEU A 101 3.91 32.68 38.90
C LEU A 101 5.27 32.58 39.60
N THR A 102 6.20 31.82 39.10
CA THR A 102 7.60 32.23 38.89
C THR A 102 8.31 31.24 37.93
N GLU A 103 9.06 31.85 37.05
CA GLU A 103 10.00 31.27 36.09
C GLU A 103 11.09 30.45 36.77
N SER A 104 11.51 29.35 36.17
CA SER A 104 12.90 29.04 35.84
C SER A 104 13.13 27.64 35.27
N GLU A 105 13.84 27.63 34.17
CA GLU A 105 14.85 26.68 33.71
C GLU A 105 14.45 25.22 33.34
N ALA A 106 14.74 24.96 32.07
CA ALA A 106 14.84 23.69 31.42
C ALA A 106 15.70 22.64 32.16
N HIS A 107 15.15 21.46 32.36
CA HIS A 107 15.91 20.20 32.37
C HIS A 107 15.02 19.02 31.99
N SER A 108 15.43 18.33 30.93
CA SER A 108 14.94 17.03 30.53
C SER A 108 15.26 15.97 31.59
N PRO A 109 14.37 15.05 31.94
CA PRO A 109 14.76 13.89 32.75
C PRO A 109 15.20 12.73 31.86
N ALA A 110 16.45 12.31 32.09
CA ALA A 110 16.99 11.06 31.59
C ALA A 110 16.25 9.85 32.22
N TRP A 111 16.01 8.84 31.41
CA TRP A 111 15.59 7.53 31.88
C TRP A 111 16.80 6.78 32.42
N GLY A 112 16.67 6.31 33.64
CA GLY A 112 17.62 5.38 34.24
C GLY A 112 17.84 5.57 35.75
N ALA A 113 17.07 4.89 36.60
CA ALA A 113 17.52 4.49 37.93
C ALA A 113 16.71 3.32 38.46
N THR A 114 17.36 2.19 38.53
CA THR A 114 17.01 1.00 39.30
C THR A 114 16.88 1.29 40.79
N THR A 115 15.78 0.92 41.40
CA THR A 115 15.72 0.65 42.85
C THR A 115 15.27 -0.78 43.08
N ALA A 116 16.21 -1.53 43.64
CA ALA A 116 15.98 -2.83 44.26
C ALA A 116 15.06 -2.68 45.45
N LEU A 117 14.04 -3.50 45.56
CA LEU A 117 13.47 -3.93 46.87
C LEU A 117 12.58 -5.18 46.75
N ASN A 118 12.97 -6.14 47.59
CA ASN A 118 12.19 -7.25 48.18
C ASN A 118 11.96 -8.54 47.40
N GLN A 119 12.79 -9.48 47.78
CA GLN A 119 12.57 -10.92 47.63
C GLN A 119 11.29 -11.40 48.36
N PRO A 120 10.46 -12.25 47.78
CA PRO A 120 9.52 -13.06 48.50
C PRO A 120 10.15 -14.43 48.88
N LYS A 121 9.88 -14.81 50.11
CA LYS A 121 10.29 -16.05 50.79
C LYS A 121 9.95 -17.32 50.01
N ALA A 122 10.89 -18.26 50.06
CA ALA A 122 10.80 -19.62 49.53
C ALA A 122 9.61 -20.38 50.11
N ARG A 123 8.88 -21.13 49.30
CA ARG A 123 7.98 -22.21 49.66
C ARG A 123 8.69 -23.56 49.44
N PRO A 124 8.42 -24.56 50.25
CA PRO A 124 9.12 -25.84 50.20
C PRO A 124 8.73 -26.71 49.00
N PRO A 125 9.56 -27.67 48.62
CA PRO A 125 9.40 -28.47 47.41
C PRO A 125 8.31 -29.54 47.54
N ILE A 126 7.48 -29.65 46.52
CA ILE A 126 6.50 -30.75 46.37
C ILE A 126 7.20 -31.85 45.53
N SER A 127 7.27 -33.06 46.10
CA SER A 127 7.79 -34.24 45.49
C SER A 127 6.96 -34.71 44.29
N PRO A 128 7.59 -35.26 43.22
CA PRO A 128 6.88 -35.74 42.04
C PRO A 128 6.39 -37.19 42.25
N SER A 129 5.13 -37.41 41.89
CA SER A 129 4.55 -38.74 41.69
C SER A 129 4.85 -39.24 40.29
N PRO A 130 5.09 -40.54 40.08
CA PRO A 130 5.56 -41.07 38.80
C PRO A 130 4.43 -41.27 37.79
N SER A 131 4.60 -40.70 36.60
CA SER A 131 3.74 -41.02 35.47
C SER A 131 4.32 -42.17 34.64
N ILE A 132 3.51 -43.20 34.51
CA ILE A 132 3.77 -44.35 33.61
C ILE A 132 3.31 -43.93 32.21
N LEU A 133 4.27 -43.73 31.29
CA LEU A 133 4.02 -43.75 29.86
C LEU A 133 5.06 -44.61 29.18
N LYS A 134 4.60 -45.77 28.72
CA LYS A 134 5.40 -46.70 27.88
C LYS A 134 5.52 -46.11 26.48
N HIS A 135 6.78 -46.00 26.04
CA HIS A 135 7.11 -45.82 24.64
C HIS A 135 6.71 -47.06 23.83
N GLN A 136 5.96 -46.85 22.74
CA GLN A 136 5.89 -47.76 21.62
C GLN A 136 6.30 -46.98 20.36
N GLU A 137 7.35 -47.44 19.74
CA GLU A 137 7.82 -47.01 18.42
C GLU A 137 6.80 -47.43 17.34
N PRO A 138 6.49 -46.59 16.35
CA PRO A 138 5.72 -47.05 15.20
C PRO A 138 6.63 -47.59 14.12
N THR A 139 6.46 -48.89 13.88
CA THR A 139 6.98 -49.59 12.69
C THR A 139 6.33 -49.03 11.42
N VAL A 140 7.19 -48.68 10.48
CA VAL A 140 6.79 -48.27 9.12
C VAL A 140 6.30 -49.51 8.38
N SER A 141 5.02 -49.55 8.01
CA SER A 141 4.46 -50.48 7.03
C SER A 141 4.12 -49.75 5.74
N VAL A 142 4.77 -50.16 4.68
CA VAL A 142 4.49 -49.82 3.29
C VAL A 142 3.09 -50.27 2.93
N LEU A 143 2.21 -49.36 2.53
CA LEU A 143 0.89 -49.66 1.99
C LEU A 143 0.91 -49.56 0.47
N GLU A 144 0.65 -50.76 -0.16
CA GLU A 144 0.34 -50.87 -1.60
C GLU A 144 -0.98 -50.21 -1.99
N PRO A 145 -1.19 -49.84 -3.29
CA PRO A 145 -2.35 -49.12 -3.74
C PRO A 145 -3.60 -49.96 -3.81
N ILE A 146 -4.66 -49.50 -3.15
CA ILE A 146 -6.00 -50.12 -3.19
C ILE A 146 -6.71 -49.81 -4.52
N ARG A 147 -6.98 -50.84 -5.27
CA ARG A 147 -7.81 -50.84 -6.48
C ARG A 147 -9.25 -50.41 -6.17
N ALA A 148 -9.75 -49.48 -6.99
CA ALA A 148 -11.14 -49.06 -7.00
C ALA A 148 -12.12 -50.22 -7.10
N LYS A 149 -13.11 -50.30 -6.19
CA LYS A 149 -14.29 -51.15 -6.28
C LYS A 149 -15.48 -50.36 -6.80
N THR A 150 -16.17 -51.01 -7.74
CA THR A 150 -17.38 -50.65 -8.45
C THR A 150 -18.46 -49.84 -7.71
N PRO A 151 -19.23 -49.00 -8.40
CA PRO A 151 -20.27 -48.18 -7.81
C PRO A 151 -21.53 -48.96 -7.45
N LEU A 152 -22.07 -48.71 -6.26
CA LEU A 152 -23.35 -49.20 -5.80
C LEU A 152 -24.48 -48.60 -6.67
N LYS A 153 -25.31 -49.50 -7.27
CA LYS A 153 -26.57 -49.13 -7.92
C LYS A 153 -27.60 -48.71 -6.88
N ILE A 154 -28.03 -47.46 -6.95
CA ILE A 154 -29.21 -46.96 -6.24
C ILE A 154 -30.39 -47.16 -7.15
N GLU A 155 -31.35 -48.01 -6.72
CA GLU A 155 -32.63 -48.17 -7.43
C GLU A 155 -33.51 -46.93 -7.27
N PRO A 156 -34.28 -46.56 -8.30
CA PRO A 156 -35.11 -45.37 -8.24
C PRO A 156 -36.37 -45.61 -7.41
N PHE A 157 -36.65 -44.69 -6.49
CA PHE A 157 -37.95 -44.58 -5.78
C PHE A 157 -39.09 -44.38 -6.79
N ARG A 158 -40.10 -45.24 -6.77
CA ARG A 158 -41.34 -45.08 -7.53
C ARG A 158 -42.08 -43.84 -7.03
N SER A 159 -42.23 -42.86 -7.89
CA SER A 159 -43.11 -41.69 -7.70
C SER A 159 -44.56 -42.06 -7.99
N HIS A 160 -45.46 -41.76 -7.08
CA HIS A 160 -46.90 -41.66 -7.37
C HIS A 160 -47.16 -40.45 -8.29
N PRO A 161 -48.16 -40.51 -9.17
CA PRO A 161 -48.46 -39.38 -10.05
C PRO A 161 -49.06 -38.22 -9.21
N PRO A 162 -48.63 -37.00 -9.43
CA PRO A 162 -49.21 -35.82 -8.77
C PRO A 162 -50.51 -35.43 -9.49
N ASP A 163 -51.51 -35.13 -8.67
CA ASP A 163 -52.71 -34.45 -9.06
C ASP A 163 -52.37 -33.14 -9.78
N LYS A 164 -53.15 -32.78 -10.77
CA LYS A 164 -53.05 -31.60 -11.59
C LYS A 164 -53.20 -30.36 -10.73
N ALA A 165 -52.06 -29.83 -10.25
CA ALA A 165 -51.96 -28.47 -9.77
C ALA A 165 -51.53 -27.58 -10.94
N GLU A 166 -52.35 -26.58 -11.23
CA GLU A 166 -52.14 -25.58 -12.26
C GLU A 166 -50.74 -24.95 -12.16
N ASP A 167 -50.00 -25.09 -13.24
CA ASP A 167 -48.67 -24.51 -13.46
C ASP A 167 -48.79 -22.98 -13.56
N ARG A 168 -48.60 -22.28 -12.43
CA ARG A 168 -48.40 -20.84 -12.37
C ARG A 168 -46.94 -20.54 -12.05
N SER A 169 -46.02 -21.13 -12.75
CA SER A 169 -44.67 -20.63 -12.85
C SER A 169 -44.50 -19.79 -14.11
N ARG A 170 -44.97 -18.56 -14.09
CA ARG A 170 -44.45 -17.53 -15.00
C ARG A 170 -42.98 -17.31 -14.64
N LYS A 171 -42.12 -18.10 -15.21
CA LYS A 171 -40.73 -17.74 -15.40
C LYS A 171 -40.71 -16.60 -16.40
N THR A 172 -40.80 -15.37 -15.97
CA THR A 172 -40.42 -14.20 -16.77
C THR A 172 -38.97 -14.36 -17.15
N SER A 173 -38.75 -14.88 -18.34
CA SER A 173 -37.42 -14.98 -18.93
C SER A 173 -36.99 -13.58 -19.30
N PHE A 174 -36.05 -12.99 -18.56
CA PHE A 174 -35.36 -11.72 -18.90
C PHE A 174 -34.73 -11.73 -20.30
N SER A 175 -34.74 -12.84 -21.02
CA SER A 175 -34.18 -12.98 -22.36
C SER A 175 -34.95 -12.20 -23.46
N LYS A 176 -36.12 -11.62 -23.15
CA LYS A 176 -36.94 -10.83 -24.10
C LYS A 176 -37.25 -9.41 -23.59
N ALA A 177 -36.82 -9.03 -22.39
CA ALA A 177 -37.02 -7.67 -21.88
C ALA A 177 -36.10 -6.69 -22.65
N GLU A 178 -36.63 -5.54 -23.03
CA GLU A 178 -35.83 -4.44 -23.54
C GLU A 178 -34.96 -3.89 -22.44
N TRP A 179 -33.70 -3.55 -22.76
CA TRP A 179 -32.76 -3.03 -21.82
C TRP A 179 -32.01 -1.79 -22.35
N THR A 180 -31.69 -0.89 -21.43
CA THR A 180 -30.89 0.31 -21.72
C THR A 180 -29.62 0.33 -20.86
N VAL A 181 -28.58 0.99 -21.39
CA VAL A 181 -27.34 1.22 -20.64
C VAL A 181 -27.46 2.58 -19.93
N GLU A 182 -27.23 2.55 -18.64
CA GLU A 182 -27.29 3.73 -17.78
C GLU A 182 -25.96 3.92 -17.03
N THR A 183 -25.74 5.11 -16.49
CA THR A 183 -24.58 5.36 -15.62
C THR A 183 -24.77 4.62 -14.30
N ALA A 184 -23.77 3.82 -13.89
CA ALA A 184 -23.83 3.09 -12.63
C ALA A 184 -23.84 4.06 -11.44
N GLU A 185 -24.69 3.82 -10.46
CA GLU A 185 -24.64 4.50 -9.16
C GLU A 185 -23.58 3.90 -8.24
N GLN A 186 -23.34 2.60 -8.39
CA GLN A 186 -22.34 1.84 -7.64
C GLN A 186 -20.90 2.11 -8.12
N GLY A 187 -19.92 1.86 -7.25
CA GLY A 187 -18.50 1.96 -7.58
C GLY A 187 -17.83 3.24 -7.07
N ASN A 188 -16.57 3.43 -7.46
CA ASN A 188 -15.77 4.58 -7.04
C ASN A 188 -16.10 5.82 -7.89
N GLY A 189 -17.02 6.65 -7.39
CA GLY A 189 -17.43 7.89 -8.06
C GLY A 189 -16.28 8.89 -8.26
N GLY A 190 -15.33 8.93 -7.34
CA GLY A 190 -14.11 9.74 -7.44
C GLY A 190 -13.26 9.34 -8.65
N LEU A 191 -12.99 8.05 -8.80
CA LEU A 191 -12.25 7.51 -9.94
C LEU A 191 -12.97 7.78 -11.27
N ARG A 192 -14.28 7.51 -11.35
CA ARG A 192 -15.09 7.77 -12.55
C ARG A 192 -15.04 9.25 -12.96
N ASN A 193 -15.19 10.15 -12.01
CA ASN A 193 -15.11 11.58 -12.26
C ASN A 193 -13.70 12.01 -12.68
N ALA A 194 -12.66 11.45 -12.07
CA ALA A 194 -11.26 11.72 -12.43
C ALA A 194 -10.95 11.32 -13.87
N VAL A 195 -11.33 10.11 -14.26
CA VAL A 195 -11.10 9.61 -15.63
C VAL A 195 -11.91 10.42 -16.65
N ARG A 196 -13.17 10.75 -16.33
CA ARG A 196 -13.99 11.60 -17.21
C ARG A 196 -13.39 12.99 -17.38
N SER A 197 -13.01 13.66 -16.29
CA SER A 197 -12.38 14.97 -16.33
C SER A 197 -11.09 14.97 -17.16
N ALA A 198 -10.26 13.94 -16.99
CA ALA A 198 -9.02 13.78 -17.78
C ALA A 198 -9.29 13.50 -19.26
N THR A 199 -10.37 12.80 -19.59
CA THR A 199 -10.81 12.60 -20.97
C THR A 199 -11.29 13.89 -21.60
N ASP A 200 -12.16 14.64 -20.90
CA ASP A 200 -12.68 15.93 -21.35
C ASP A 200 -11.55 16.95 -21.55
N ALA A 201 -10.47 16.83 -20.79
CA ALA A 201 -9.27 17.67 -20.93
C ALA A 201 -8.26 17.16 -21.97
N GLY A 202 -8.55 16.07 -22.69
CA GLY A 202 -7.66 15.49 -23.70
C GLY A 202 -6.39 14.83 -23.13
N GLN A 203 -6.38 14.50 -21.84
CA GLN A 203 -5.23 13.82 -21.18
C GLN A 203 -5.29 12.30 -21.29
N LEU A 204 -6.49 11.73 -21.51
CA LEU A 204 -6.76 10.32 -21.72
C LEU A 204 -7.61 10.15 -22.99
N GLU A 205 -6.95 10.03 -24.13
CA GLU A 205 -7.65 9.94 -25.42
C GLU A 205 -8.23 8.56 -25.67
N ASP A 206 -7.47 7.51 -25.37
CA ASP A 206 -7.84 6.13 -25.65
C ASP A 206 -7.84 5.31 -24.35
N LYS A 207 -9.04 4.96 -23.89
CA LYS A 207 -9.25 4.22 -22.64
C LYS A 207 -10.27 3.11 -22.80
N MET A 208 -10.07 2.04 -22.03
CA MET A 208 -10.98 0.91 -21.94
C MET A 208 -11.22 0.55 -20.48
N TRP A 209 -12.47 0.65 -20.05
CA TRP A 209 -12.85 0.19 -18.71
C TRP A 209 -12.95 -1.34 -18.65
N VAL A 210 -12.58 -1.92 -17.53
CA VAL A 210 -12.74 -3.36 -17.28
C VAL A 210 -13.38 -3.55 -15.92
N GLY A 211 -14.55 -4.19 -15.87
CA GLY A 211 -15.28 -4.34 -14.61
C GLY A 211 -16.53 -5.19 -14.71
N THR A 212 -17.24 -5.34 -13.59
CA THR A 212 -18.53 -5.99 -13.50
C THR A 212 -19.68 -4.99 -13.65
N LEU A 213 -20.88 -5.47 -13.97
CA LEU A 213 -22.07 -4.60 -14.12
C LEU A 213 -22.68 -4.13 -12.80
N GLY A 214 -22.24 -4.68 -11.65
CA GLY A 214 -22.81 -4.36 -10.33
C GLY A 214 -24.23 -4.91 -10.12
N MET A 215 -24.65 -5.86 -10.93
CA MET A 215 -25.96 -6.52 -10.85
C MET A 215 -25.81 -8.02 -10.99
N ALA A 216 -26.83 -8.77 -10.55
CA ALA A 216 -26.89 -10.22 -10.73
C ALA A 216 -26.99 -10.57 -12.23
N THR A 217 -26.13 -11.48 -12.68
CA THR A 217 -26.03 -11.83 -14.10
C THR A 217 -26.34 -13.28 -14.42
N ASP A 218 -26.44 -14.17 -13.44
CA ASP A 218 -26.63 -15.60 -13.68
C ASP A 218 -27.98 -15.92 -14.36
N ALA A 219 -29.00 -15.11 -14.11
CA ALA A 219 -30.32 -15.24 -14.74
C ALA A 219 -30.34 -14.81 -16.22
N LEU A 220 -29.30 -14.11 -16.71
CA LEU A 220 -29.23 -13.64 -18.08
C LEU A 220 -28.85 -14.78 -19.05
N SER A 221 -29.53 -14.82 -20.21
CA SER A 221 -29.15 -15.77 -21.27
C SER A 221 -27.73 -15.48 -21.80
N PRO A 222 -27.00 -16.49 -22.31
CA PRO A 222 -25.70 -16.27 -22.94
C PRO A 222 -25.76 -15.26 -24.10
N HIS A 223 -26.87 -15.24 -24.85
CA HIS A 223 -27.08 -14.28 -25.92
C HIS A 223 -27.23 -12.84 -25.39
N THR A 224 -28.02 -12.64 -24.33
CA THR A 224 -28.19 -11.33 -23.70
C THR A 224 -26.85 -10.82 -23.11
N LYS A 225 -26.08 -11.70 -22.44
CA LYS A 225 -24.73 -11.37 -21.93
C LYS A 225 -23.79 -10.93 -23.06
N ALA A 226 -23.83 -11.63 -24.21
CA ALA A 226 -23.02 -11.28 -25.36
C ALA A 226 -23.43 -9.94 -25.98
N ALA A 227 -24.73 -9.68 -26.15
CA ALA A 227 -25.25 -8.41 -26.69
C ALA A 227 -24.93 -7.20 -25.77
N ILE A 228 -25.04 -7.39 -24.44
CA ILE A 228 -24.65 -6.35 -23.48
C ILE A 228 -23.13 -6.09 -23.55
N ALA A 229 -22.32 -7.15 -23.63
CA ALA A 229 -20.87 -7.01 -23.71
C ALA A 229 -20.44 -6.29 -25.00
N GLU A 230 -21.02 -6.63 -26.15
CA GLU A 230 -20.76 -6.00 -27.44
C GLU A 230 -21.13 -4.52 -27.41
N LYS A 231 -22.33 -4.17 -26.94
CA LYS A 231 -22.76 -2.77 -26.87
C LYS A 231 -21.89 -1.93 -25.92
N LEU A 232 -21.51 -2.49 -24.77
CA LEU A 232 -20.63 -1.78 -23.82
C LEU A 232 -19.21 -1.61 -24.34
N GLU A 233 -18.71 -2.57 -25.12
CA GLU A 233 -17.40 -2.49 -25.74
C GLU A 233 -17.38 -1.44 -26.86
N ASP A 234 -18.35 -1.49 -27.75
CA ASP A 234 -18.41 -0.65 -28.96
C ASP A 234 -18.80 0.81 -28.68
N GLU A 235 -19.84 1.02 -27.86
CA GLU A 235 -20.40 2.37 -27.65
C GLU A 235 -19.81 3.05 -26.38
N TYR A 236 -19.36 2.28 -25.38
CA TYR A 236 -18.97 2.81 -24.07
C TYR A 236 -17.51 2.53 -23.70
N GLY A 237 -16.75 1.87 -24.57
CA GLY A 237 -15.35 1.53 -24.32
C GLY A 237 -15.17 0.75 -23.01
N SER A 238 -16.03 -0.27 -22.79
CA SER A 238 -16.12 -0.98 -21.50
C SER A 238 -16.18 -2.49 -21.69
N LEU A 239 -15.19 -3.20 -21.15
CA LEU A 239 -15.12 -4.68 -21.16
C LEU A 239 -15.79 -5.25 -19.91
N THR A 240 -16.85 -5.98 -20.12
CA THR A 240 -17.58 -6.63 -19.01
C THR A 240 -16.87 -7.89 -18.54
N VAL A 241 -16.66 -8.02 -17.25
CA VAL A 241 -16.21 -9.23 -16.57
C VAL A 241 -17.41 -9.93 -15.97
N TYR A 242 -17.73 -11.14 -16.46
CA TYR A 242 -18.80 -11.96 -15.92
C TYR A 242 -18.24 -12.98 -14.93
N VAL A 243 -18.73 -12.89 -13.70
CA VAL A 243 -18.49 -13.84 -12.60
C VAL A 243 -19.84 -14.39 -12.17
N SER A 244 -19.92 -15.61 -11.63
CA SER A 244 -21.19 -16.09 -11.07
C SER A 244 -21.63 -15.19 -9.90
N ASP A 245 -22.93 -15.05 -9.71
CA ASP A 245 -23.48 -14.21 -8.63
C ASP A 245 -23.00 -14.69 -7.27
N GLY A 246 -22.85 -16.01 -7.08
CA GLY A 246 -22.28 -16.58 -5.85
C GLY A 246 -20.78 -16.29 -5.66
N ASP A 247 -19.98 -16.37 -6.72
CA ASP A 247 -18.55 -16.03 -6.65
C ASP A 247 -18.36 -14.51 -6.39
N PHE A 248 -19.22 -13.67 -6.97
CA PHE A 248 -19.19 -12.22 -6.73
C PHE A 248 -19.57 -11.86 -5.29
N ASP A 249 -20.62 -12.45 -4.73
CA ASP A 249 -21.03 -12.22 -3.34
C ASP A 249 -19.94 -12.69 -2.37
N GLY A 250 -19.37 -13.87 -2.60
CA GLY A 250 -18.23 -14.38 -1.84
C GLY A 250 -17.00 -13.47 -1.89
N HIS A 251 -16.73 -12.88 -3.05
CA HIS A 251 -15.66 -11.90 -3.24
C HIS A 251 -15.96 -10.56 -2.54
N TYR A 252 -17.09 -9.94 -2.87
CA TYR A 252 -17.38 -8.58 -2.46
C TYR A 252 -17.85 -8.49 -1.02
N THR A 253 -18.92 -9.22 -0.67
CA THR A 253 -19.55 -9.14 0.64
C THR A 253 -18.72 -9.87 1.70
N HIS A 254 -18.26 -11.09 1.39
CA HIS A 254 -17.63 -11.93 2.40
C HIS A 254 -16.12 -11.64 2.55
N PHE A 255 -15.36 -11.47 1.47
CA PHE A 255 -13.92 -11.21 1.59
C PHE A 255 -13.61 -9.72 1.65
N CYS A 256 -14.05 -8.94 0.66
CA CYS A 256 -13.69 -7.53 0.59
C CYS A 256 -14.28 -6.70 1.74
N LYS A 257 -15.61 -6.79 1.98
CA LYS A 257 -16.29 -5.94 2.99
C LYS A 257 -16.14 -6.47 4.42
N THR A 258 -16.03 -7.78 4.60
CA THR A 258 -16.03 -8.37 5.95
C THR A 258 -14.62 -8.64 6.49
N ILE A 259 -13.61 -8.84 5.62
CA ILE A 259 -12.22 -9.14 6.01
C ILE A 259 -11.28 -8.01 5.65
N LEU A 260 -11.15 -7.65 4.34
CA LEU A 260 -10.18 -6.65 3.92
C LEU A 260 -10.51 -5.24 4.42
N TRP A 261 -11.76 -4.80 4.20
CA TRP A 261 -12.17 -3.44 4.56
C TRP A 261 -11.91 -3.09 6.03
N PRO A 262 -12.33 -3.91 7.01
CA PRO A 262 -12.07 -3.61 8.42
C PRO A 262 -10.58 -3.51 8.73
N VAL A 263 -9.77 -4.48 8.28
CA VAL A 263 -8.33 -4.49 8.54
C VAL A 263 -7.63 -3.26 7.93
N PHE A 264 -7.96 -2.89 6.69
CA PHE A 264 -7.38 -1.70 6.06
C PHE A 264 -7.78 -0.39 6.77
N HIS A 265 -8.89 -0.40 7.51
CA HIS A 265 -9.37 0.74 8.30
C HIS A 265 -9.08 0.60 9.82
N TYR A 266 -8.13 -0.29 10.20
CA TYR A 266 -7.73 -0.53 11.60
C TYR A 266 -8.84 -1.06 12.51
N GLN A 267 -9.88 -1.66 11.93
CA GLN A 267 -10.92 -2.34 12.66
C GLN A 267 -10.60 -3.83 12.73
N ILE A 268 -9.84 -4.22 13.75
CA ILE A 268 -9.52 -5.64 13.98
C ILE A 268 -10.73 -6.28 14.67
N PRO A 269 -11.32 -7.35 14.12
CA PRO A 269 -12.45 -8.04 14.73
C PRO A 269 -12.06 -8.60 16.12
N ASP A 270 -12.84 -8.31 17.15
CA ASP A 270 -12.63 -8.85 18.51
C ASP A 270 -12.76 -10.37 18.53
N ASN A 271 -13.60 -10.92 17.66
CA ASN A 271 -13.76 -12.36 17.47
C ASN A 271 -13.26 -12.73 16.07
N PRO A 272 -12.07 -13.35 15.95
CA PRO A 272 -11.61 -13.82 14.67
C PRO A 272 -12.59 -14.83 14.08
N LYS A 273 -12.98 -14.63 12.83
CA LYS A 273 -13.82 -15.60 12.10
C LYS A 273 -13.05 -16.91 11.97
N SER A 274 -13.78 -18.02 11.87
CA SER A 274 -13.14 -19.32 11.73
C SER A 274 -12.23 -19.33 10.49
N LYS A 275 -11.09 -20.00 10.59
CA LYS A 275 -10.18 -20.19 9.45
C LYS A 275 -10.90 -20.75 8.22
N ALA A 276 -11.87 -21.64 8.43
CA ALA A 276 -12.69 -22.19 7.36
C ALA A 276 -13.49 -21.13 6.60
N TYR A 277 -13.96 -20.08 7.27
CA TYR A 277 -14.66 -18.97 6.62
C TYR A 277 -13.70 -18.11 5.78
N GLU A 278 -12.51 -17.82 6.29
CA GLU A 278 -11.49 -17.07 5.55
C GLU A 278 -11.01 -17.87 4.33
N ASP A 279 -10.66 -19.14 4.52
CA ASP A 279 -10.22 -20.02 3.43
C ASP A 279 -11.29 -20.17 2.34
N HIS A 280 -12.57 -20.23 2.73
CA HIS A 280 -13.67 -20.35 1.78
C HIS A 280 -13.89 -19.04 0.99
N SER A 281 -13.92 -17.91 1.67
CA SER A 281 -14.09 -16.60 1.02
C SER A 281 -12.88 -16.22 0.15
N TRP A 282 -11.67 -16.62 0.52
CA TRP A 282 -10.46 -16.46 -0.27
C TRP A 282 -10.54 -17.06 -1.68
N ILE A 283 -11.16 -18.23 -1.81
CA ILE A 283 -11.33 -18.90 -3.12
C ILE A 283 -12.09 -18.00 -4.10
N TYR A 284 -13.14 -17.32 -3.64
CA TYR A 284 -13.92 -16.40 -4.46
C TYR A 284 -13.14 -15.15 -4.83
N TYR A 285 -12.30 -14.66 -3.91
CA TYR A 285 -11.41 -13.53 -4.18
C TYR A 285 -10.42 -13.85 -5.29
N VAL A 286 -9.78 -15.02 -5.22
CA VAL A 286 -8.85 -15.49 -6.27
C VAL A 286 -9.57 -15.66 -7.61
N LYS A 287 -10.72 -16.34 -7.65
CA LYS A 287 -11.48 -16.57 -8.88
C LYS A 287 -11.88 -15.26 -9.57
N THR A 288 -12.42 -14.31 -8.83
CA THR A 288 -12.81 -13.01 -9.38
C THR A 288 -11.61 -12.26 -9.93
N ASN A 289 -10.49 -12.17 -9.18
CA ASN A 289 -9.27 -11.54 -9.66
C ASN A 289 -8.72 -12.22 -10.93
N GLN A 290 -8.82 -13.55 -11.00
CA GLN A 290 -8.40 -14.31 -12.17
C GLN A 290 -9.27 -13.97 -13.40
N ALA A 291 -10.59 -13.86 -13.25
CA ALA A 291 -11.51 -13.49 -14.34
C ALA A 291 -11.16 -12.09 -14.91
N PHE A 292 -10.79 -11.12 -14.03
CA PHE A 292 -10.30 -9.82 -14.47
C PHE A 292 -8.99 -9.93 -15.27
N ALA A 293 -8.01 -10.65 -14.75
CA ALA A 293 -6.72 -10.82 -15.41
C ALA A 293 -6.88 -11.50 -16.78
N GLU A 294 -7.68 -12.53 -16.90
CA GLU A 294 -7.96 -13.23 -18.16
C GLU A 294 -8.70 -12.34 -19.17
N ARG A 295 -9.68 -11.53 -18.70
CA ARG A 295 -10.42 -10.62 -19.59
C ARG A 295 -9.50 -9.53 -20.15
N ILE A 296 -8.63 -8.96 -19.33
CA ILE A 296 -7.64 -7.97 -19.76
C ILE A 296 -6.64 -8.62 -20.73
N ALA A 297 -6.05 -9.76 -20.36
CA ALA A 297 -5.04 -10.43 -21.16
C ALA A 297 -5.54 -10.80 -22.58
N LYS A 298 -6.85 -11.15 -22.71
CA LYS A 298 -7.47 -11.46 -24.00
C LYS A 298 -7.55 -10.26 -24.94
N ASN A 299 -7.67 -9.06 -24.42
CA ASN A 299 -7.90 -7.84 -25.22
C ASN A 299 -6.67 -6.93 -25.31
N TRP A 300 -5.68 -7.14 -24.44
CA TRP A 300 -4.46 -6.33 -24.38
C TRP A 300 -3.59 -6.52 -25.62
N LYS A 301 -3.01 -5.44 -26.09
CA LYS A 301 -2.02 -5.43 -27.19
C LYS A 301 -0.70 -4.85 -26.69
N ARG A 302 0.40 -5.28 -27.28
CA ARG A 302 1.73 -4.78 -26.91
C ARG A 302 1.82 -3.27 -27.09
N GLY A 303 2.18 -2.57 -26.02
CA GLY A 303 2.21 -1.12 -25.94
C GLY A 303 1.05 -0.48 -25.19
N ASP A 304 0.00 -1.27 -24.84
CA ASP A 304 -1.08 -0.77 -24.01
C ASP A 304 -0.68 -0.78 -22.52
N SER A 305 -1.22 0.19 -21.76
CA SER A 305 -1.03 0.31 -20.32
C SER A 305 -2.21 -0.26 -19.56
N ILE A 306 -1.98 -0.80 -18.36
CA ILE A 306 -3.03 -1.36 -17.50
C ILE A 306 -2.97 -0.64 -16.15
N TRP A 307 -4.12 -0.05 -15.72
CA TRP A 307 -4.30 0.57 -14.43
C TRP A 307 -5.27 -0.26 -13.58
N VAL A 308 -4.77 -0.96 -12.58
CA VAL A 308 -5.58 -1.75 -11.65
C VAL A 308 -5.92 -0.89 -10.45
N GLN A 309 -7.21 -0.86 -10.08
CA GLN A 309 -7.72 0.06 -9.06
C GLN A 309 -8.28 -0.68 -7.86
N ASP A 310 -7.80 -0.25 -6.69
CA ASP A 310 -8.35 -0.50 -5.38
C ASP A 310 -8.22 -1.93 -4.82
N TYR A 311 -8.56 -2.10 -3.55
CA TYR A 311 -8.36 -3.31 -2.74
C TYR A 311 -9.14 -4.55 -3.19
N HIS A 312 -10.09 -4.40 -4.08
CA HIS A 312 -10.84 -5.52 -4.65
C HIS A 312 -10.00 -6.39 -5.61
N LEU A 313 -8.91 -5.84 -6.16
CA LEU A 313 -8.16 -6.41 -7.27
C LEU A 313 -6.65 -6.56 -6.95
N LEU A 314 -6.29 -6.83 -5.69
CA LEU A 314 -4.89 -6.87 -5.26
C LEU A 314 -4.05 -7.96 -5.95
N LEU A 315 -4.68 -9.06 -6.41
CA LEU A 315 -3.97 -10.16 -7.07
C LEU A 315 -3.83 -9.97 -8.59
N VAL A 316 -4.64 -9.09 -9.18
CA VAL A 316 -4.66 -8.89 -10.64
C VAL A 316 -3.29 -8.49 -11.20
N PRO A 317 -2.48 -7.61 -10.59
CA PRO A 317 -1.18 -7.24 -11.16
C PRO A 317 -0.23 -8.44 -11.31
N ALA A 318 -0.13 -9.32 -10.30
CA ALA A 318 0.73 -10.52 -10.39
C ALA A 318 0.18 -11.55 -11.38
N MET A 319 -1.15 -11.72 -11.44
CA MET A 319 -1.78 -12.62 -12.42
C MET A 319 -1.53 -12.11 -13.85
N LEU A 320 -1.65 -10.80 -14.07
CA LEU A 320 -1.33 -10.18 -15.36
C LEU A 320 0.15 -10.32 -15.71
N ARG A 321 1.05 -10.12 -14.76
CA ARG A 321 2.50 -10.26 -14.99
C ARG A 321 2.87 -11.67 -15.46
N LYS A 322 2.19 -12.70 -14.93
CA LYS A 322 2.38 -14.10 -15.38
C LYS A 322 1.87 -14.32 -16.80
N LEU A 323 0.74 -13.70 -17.17
CA LEU A 323 0.13 -13.84 -18.51
C LEU A 323 0.80 -12.92 -19.54
N LEU A 324 1.21 -11.74 -19.13
CA LEU A 324 1.74 -10.65 -19.96
C LEU A 324 3.05 -10.12 -19.35
N PRO A 325 4.18 -10.81 -19.52
CA PRO A 325 5.45 -10.40 -18.93
C PRO A 325 5.87 -8.98 -19.29
N ASP A 326 5.59 -8.54 -20.53
CA ASP A 326 5.95 -7.24 -21.09
C ASP A 326 4.88 -6.15 -20.88
N ALA A 327 3.87 -6.34 -20.03
CA ALA A 327 2.82 -5.35 -19.85
C ALA A 327 3.23 -4.23 -18.89
N GLN A 328 2.87 -3.00 -19.25
CA GLN A 328 2.98 -1.83 -18.38
C GLN A 328 1.81 -1.81 -17.39
N ILE A 329 2.07 -2.10 -16.11
CA ILE A 329 1.04 -2.26 -15.08
C ILE A 329 1.26 -1.22 -13.98
N GLY A 330 0.25 -0.37 -13.76
CA GLY A 330 0.13 0.50 -12.59
C GLY A 330 -0.98 -0.03 -11.67
N PHE A 331 -0.74 -0.03 -10.38
CA PHE A 331 -1.73 -0.33 -9.35
C PHE A 331 -1.96 0.91 -8.47
N PHE A 332 -3.20 1.22 -8.12
CA PHE A 332 -3.52 2.32 -7.22
C PHE A 332 -4.50 1.90 -6.13
N LEU A 333 -4.15 2.17 -4.88
CA LEU A 333 -4.99 1.92 -3.72
C LEU A 333 -5.68 3.20 -3.26
N HIS A 334 -7.02 3.22 -3.28
CA HIS A 334 -7.81 4.39 -2.91
C HIS A 334 -8.07 4.50 -1.41
N ILE A 335 -8.06 3.38 -0.69
CA ILE A 335 -8.27 3.32 0.77
C ILE A 335 -6.95 3.47 1.53
N ALA A 336 -7.04 3.53 2.86
CA ALA A 336 -5.87 3.51 3.72
C ALA A 336 -5.07 2.20 3.55
N PHE A 337 -3.75 2.26 3.79
CA PHE A 337 -2.93 1.06 3.96
C PHE A 337 -2.46 0.99 5.42
N PRO A 338 -2.77 -0.09 6.16
CA PRO A 338 -2.49 -0.17 7.58
C PRO A 338 -1.00 -0.43 7.86
N SER A 339 -0.61 -0.23 9.12
CA SER A 339 0.71 -0.63 9.59
C SER A 339 0.94 -2.13 9.46
N SER A 340 2.20 -2.56 9.43
CA SER A 340 2.57 -3.98 9.31
C SER A 340 1.94 -4.85 10.40
N GLU A 341 1.77 -4.32 11.63
CA GLU A 341 1.19 -5.06 12.74
C GLU A 341 -0.29 -5.38 12.51
N VAL A 342 -1.03 -4.44 11.94
CA VAL A 342 -2.45 -4.65 11.60
C VAL A 342 -2.59 -5.53 10.36
N PHE A 343 -1.78 -5.30 9.33
CA PHE A 343 -1.81 -6.10 8.09
C PHE A 343 -1.49 -7.58 8.34
N ARG A 344 -0.66 -7.90 9.33
CA ARG A 344 -0.34 -9.28 9.76
C ARG A 344 -1.55 -10.10 10.21
N CYS A 345 -2.65 -9.45 10.59
CA CYS A 345 -3.89 -10.13 10.96
C CYS A 345 -4.56 -10.85 9.76
N LEU A 346 -4.20 -10.49 8.53
CA LEU A 346 -4.71 -11.17 7.33
C LEU A 346 -4.01 -12.52 7.13
N ALA A 347 -4.78 -13.58 6.98
CA ALA A 347 -4.24 -14.91 6.71
C ALA A 347 -3.47 -14.95 5.38
N PRO A 348 -4.03 -14.46 4.23
CA PRO A 348 -3.35 -14.45 2.94
C PRO A 348 -2.46 -13.21 2.72
N ARG A 349 -1.80 -12.72 3.78
CA ARG A 349 -1.00 -11.48 3.73
C ARG A 349 0.15 -11.50 2.74
N LYS A 350 0.81 -12.66 2.58
CA LYS A 350 1.91 -12.83 1.62
C LYS A 350 1.39 -12.75 0.19
N GLU A 351 0.36 -13.51 -0.11
CA GLU A 351 -0.27 -13.60 -1.42
C GLU A 351 -0.83 -12.26 -1.88
N LEU A 352 -1.39 -11.48 -0.95
CA LEU A 352 -1.91 -10.14 -1.25
C LEU A 352 -0.78 -9.16 -1.60
N LEU A 353 0.32 -9.16 -0.84
CA LEU A 353 1.49 -8.32 -1.14
C LEU A 353 2.15 -8.74 -2.46
N GLU A 354 2.41 -10.03 -2.66
CA GLU A 354 2.96 -10.57 -3.91
C GLU A 354 2.06 -10.24 -5.10
N GLY A 355 0.74 -10.24 -4.87
CA GLY A 355 -0.26 -9.82 -5.84
C GLY A 355 -0.05 -8.38 -6.33
N MET A 356 0.08 -7.44 -5.39
CA MET A 356 0.34 -6.04 -5.69
C MET A 356 1.70 -5.82 -6.37
N LEU A 357 2.72 -6.57 -5.96
CA LEU A 357 4.09 -6.49 -6.49
C LEU A 357 4.21 -6.93 -7.96
N GLY A 358 3.15 -7.45 -8.58
CA GLY A 358 3.08 -7.64 -10.04
C GLY A 358 3.12 -6.36 -10.85
N ALA A 359 2.84 -5.19 -10.24
CA ALA A 359 2.84 -3.90 -10.89
C ALA A 359 4.27 -3.34 -11.11
N ASN A 360 4.42 -2.40 -12.03
CA ASN A 360 5.63 -1.60 -12.21
C ASN A 360 5.63 -0.40 -11.24
N LEU A 361 4.46 0.20 -11.01
CA LEU A 361 4.23 1.32 -10.12
C LEU A 361 3.03 1.03 -9.22
N ILE A 362 3.20 1.24 -7.90
CA ILE A 362 2.14 1.19 -6.91
C ILE A 362 1.93 2.60 -6.35
N GLY A 363 0.70 3.10 -6.46
CA GLY A 363 0.31 4.42 -5.99
C GLY A 363 -0.56 4.35 -4.75
N PHE A 364 -0.33 5.31 -3.83
CA PHE A 364 -1.11 5.52 -2.61
C PHE A 364 -1.56 6.96 -2.48
N GLN A 365 -2.51 7.23 -1.58
CA GLN A 365 -3.04 8.57 -1.32
C GLN A 365 -2.07 9.45 -0.53
N THR A 366 -1.27 8.87 0.37
CA THR A 366 -0.39 9.60 1.30
C THR A 366 0.98 8.93 1.43
N ASP A 367 1.98 9.71 1.85
CA ASP A 367 3.32 9.20 2.15
C ASP A 367 3.32 8.22 3.34
N GLU A 368 2.38 8.37 4.28
CA GLU A 368 2.21 7.44 5.40
C GLU A 368 1.87 6.04 4.88
N TYR A 369 0.90 5.94 3.94
CA TYR A 369 0.51 4.65 3.37
C TYR A 369 1.61 4.03 2.51
N CYS A 370 2.40 4.84 1.80
CA CYS A 370 3.60 4.37 1.12
C CYS A 370 4.59 3.74 2.10
N ARG A 371 4.92 4.43 3.19
CA ARG A 371 5.83 3.92 4.22
C ARG A 371 5.30 2.65 4.87
N HIS A 372 4.01 2.59 5.21
CA HIS A 372 3.39 1.38 5.77
C HIS A 372 3.51 0.20 4.82
N PHE A 373 3.26 0.41 3.53
CA PHE A 373 3.38 -0.64 2.52
C PHE A 373 4.83 -1.14 2.38
N LEU A 374 5.80 -0.22 2.25
CA LEU A 374 7.22 -0.55 2.13
C LEU A 374 7.71 -1.35 3.35
N GLN A 375 7.40 -0.89 4.57
CA GLN A 375 7.74 -1.58 5.80
C GLN A 375 7.06 -2.94 5.91
N THR A 376 5.79 -3.05 5.48
CA THR A 376 5.04 -4.30 5.51
C THR A 376 5.64 -5.33 4.57
N CYS A 377 5.99 -4.94 3.34
CA CYS A 377 6.67 -5.82 2.39
C CYS A 377 8.05 -6.25 2.90
N SER A 378 8.83 -5.32 3.43
CA SER A 378 10.15 -5.65 4.00
C SER A 378 10.04 -6.67 5.13
N ARG A 379 9.08 -6.49 6.05
CA ARG A 379 8.88 -7.36 7.22
C ARG A 379 8.24 -8.71 6.91
N ILE A 380 7.33 -8.78 5.94
CA ILE A 380 6.57 -10.01 5.65
C ILE A 380 7.23 -10.83 4.53
N LEU A 381 7.73 -10.16 3.49
CA LEU A 381 8.33 -10.79 2.33
C LEU A 381 9.86 -10.84 2.38
N CYS A 382 10.47 -10.18 3.36
CA CYS A 382 11.93 -10.10 3.53
C CYS A 382 12.65 -9.50 2.29
N VAL A 383 12.01 -8.49 1.68
CA VAL A 383 12.55 -7.77 0.52
C VAL A 383 13.14 -6.43 0.94
N GLU A 384 14.14 -5.97 0.19
CA GLU A 384 14.76 -4.67 0.44
C GLU A 384 13.81 -3.53 0.06
N ALA A 385 13.56 -2.63 1.01
CA ALA A 385 12.74 -1.46 0.80
C ALA A 385 13.60 -0.18 0.77
N THR A 386 13.42 0.61 -0.28
CA THR A 386 14.00 1.95 -0.42
C THR A 386 12.90 3.00 -0.36
N ASN A 387 13.26 4.28 -0.28
CA ASN A 387 12.25 5.36 -0.33
C ASN A 387 11.51 5.45 -1.69
N GLU A 388 12.04 4.85 -2.74
CA GLU A 388 11.49 4.89 -4.10
C GLU A 388 10.69 3.62 -4.46
N GLY A 389 10.86 2.53 -3.69
CA GLY A 389 10.19 1.25 -3.96
C GLY A 389 10.88 0.04 -3.34
N LEU A 390 10.64 -1.11 -3.93
CA LEU A 390 11.07 -2.42 -3.44
C LEU A 390 11.95 -3.11 -4.48
N GLU A 391 13.09 -3.59 -4.03
CA GLU A 391 14.01 -4.40 -4.84
C GLU A 391 13.60 -5.87 -4.73
N LEU A 392 13.14 -6.46 -5.84
CA LEU A 392 12.89 -7.89 -5.97
C LEU A 392 14.06 -8.56 -6.66
N GLU A 393 14.10 -9.90 -6.66
CA GLU A 393 15.19 -10.64 -7.30
C GLU A 393 15.30 -10.36 -8.81
N ASP A 394 14.16 -10.16 -9.48
CA ASP A 394 14.05 -10.03 -10.93
C ASP A 394 13.77 -8.59 -11.40
N ARG A 395 13.29 -7.71 -10.52
CA ARG A 395 12.86 -6.35 -10.89
C ARG A 395 12.76 -5.40 -9.72
N PHE A 396 12.67 -4.11 -10.02
CA PHE A 396 12.36 -3.05 -9.06
C PHE A 396 10.88 -2.64 -9.19
N VAL A 397 10.14 -2.56 -8.08
CA VAL A 397 8.77 -2.08 -8.04
C VAL A 397 8.74 -0.69 -7.43
N ASN A 398 8.38 0.31 -8.23
CA ASN A 398 8.30 1.68 -7.76
C ASN A 398 7.05 1.92 -6.91
N VAL A 399 7.19 2.71 -5.86
CA VAL A 399 6.09 3.13 -4.99
C VAL A 399 6.04 4.65 -4.92
N GLY A 400 4.83 5.23 -4.89
CA GLY A 400 4.70 6.68 -4.87
C GLY A 400 3.36 7.18 -4.34
N THR A 401 3.34 8.46 -3.98
CA THR A 401 2.17 9.16 -3.45
C THR A 401 1.51 10.02 -4.51
N PHE A 402 0.21 9.84 -4.69
CA PHE A 402 -0.61 10.56 -5.66
C PHE A 402 -1.97 10.88 -5.02
N PRO A 403 -2.10 11.99 -4.30
CA PRO A 403 -3.36 12.37 -3.68
C PRO A 403 -4.41 12.69 -4.74
N ILE A 404 -5.55 12.00 -4.70
CA ILE A 404 -6.69 12.28 -5.57
C ILE A 404 -7.45 13.50 -5.04
N GLY A 405 -8.04 14.29 -5.93
CA GLY A 405 -8.88 15.44 -5.57
C GLY A 405 -10.16 15.48 -6.36
N ILE A 406 -10.72 16.67 -6.51
CA ILE A 406 -11.96 16.94 -7.25
C ILE A 406 -11.67 17.62 -8.60
N ASP A 407 -12.66 17.63 -9.48
CA ASP A 407 -12.64 18.40 -10.72
C ASP A 407 -13.34 19.75 -10.55
N PRO A 408 -12.61 20.85 -10.42
CA PRO A 408 -13.20 22.19 -10.22
C PRO A 408 -14.20 22.59 -11.30
N THR A 409 -13.93 22.23 -12.56
CA THR A 409 -14.77 22.59 -13.70
C THR A 409 -16.13 21.90 -13.67
N SER A 410 -16.14 20.62 -13.34
CA SER A 410 -17.38 19.85 -13.19
C SER A 410 -18.19 20.34 -12.00
N TRP A 411 -17.53 20.71 -10.90
CA TRP A 411 -18.19 21.24 -9.70
C TRP A 411 -18.85 22.60 -9.97
N ASP A 412 -18.21 23.51 -10.70
CA ASP A 412 -18.82 24.78 -11.07
C ASP A 412 -20.08 24.61 -11.94
N LYS A 413 -20.07 23.65 -12.86
CA LYS A 413 -21.27 23.33 -13.66
C LYS A 413 -22.43 22.81 -12.79
N ARG A 414 -22.13 21.92 -11.86
CA ARG A 414 -23.16 21.30 -10.99
C ARG A 414 -23.76 22.30 -10.01
N ARG A 415 -22.96 23.24 -9.49
CA ARG A 415 -23.43 24.30 -8.58
C ARG A 415 -24.40 25.28 -9.23
N GLN A 416 -24.42 25.39 -10.56
CA GLN A 416 -25.31 26.26 -11.33
C GLN A 416 -26.67 25.64 -11.65
N ALA A 417 -26.90 24.38 -11.25
CA ALA A 417 -28.16 23.70 -11.51
C ALA A 417 -29.31 24.34 -10.70
N ALA A 418 -30.47 24.52 -11.33
CA ALA A 418 -31.62 25.25 -10.75
C ALA A 418 -32.16 24.61 -9.47
N ASP A 419 -32.10 23.29 -9.40
CA ASP A 419 -32.50 22.52 -8.23
C ASP A 419 -31.55 22.76 -7.04
N VAL A 420 -30.23 22.90 -7.28
CA VAL A 420 -29.26 23.30 -6.25
C VAL A 420 -29.57 24.72 -5.73
N GLU A 421 -29.80 25.68 -6.62
CA GLU A 421 -30.15 27.05 -6.23
C GLU A 421 -31.40 27.08 -5.36
N GLN A 422 -32.42 26.32 -5.72
CA GLN A 422 -33.65 26.20 -4.93
C GLN A 422 -33.37 25.65 -3.53
N TRP A 423 -32.56 24.62 -3.42
CA TRP A 423 -32.19 24.05 -2.12
C TRP A 423 -31.32 24.98 -1.30
N VAL A 424 -30.36 25.68 -1.90
CA VAL A 424 -29.56 26.72 -1.21
C VAL A 424 -30.51 27.76 -0.59
N LYS A 425 -31.51 28.24 -1.34
CA LYS A 425 -32.50 29.19 -0.82
C LYS A 425 -33.30 28.59 0.33
N THR A 426 -33.86 27.40 0.18
CA THR A 426 -34.67 26.71 1.20
C THR A 426 -33.88 26.50 2.50
N ILE A 427 -32.62 26.05 2.42
CA ILE A 427 -31.78 25.80 3.60
C ILE A 427 -31.40 27.15 4.25
N SER A 428 -31.05 28.16 3.47
CA SER A 428 -30.69 29.49 3.97
C SER A 428 -31.84 30.16 4.69
N GLU A 429 -33.07 30.09 4.16
CA GLU A 429 -34.28 30.62 4.81
C GLU A 429 -34.63 29.85 6.08
N ARG A 430 -34.51 28.50 6.08
CA ARG A 430 -34.81 27.68 7.24
C ARG A 430 -33.88 27.95 8.42
N TYR A 431 -32.63 28.22 8.16
CA TYR A 431 -31.58 28.42 9.17
C TYR A 431 -31.05 29.87 9.19
N GLU A 432 -31.88 30.82 8.79
CA GLU A 432 -31.55 32.25 8.81
C GLU A 432 -31.13 32.69 10.23
N GLY A 433 -29.99 33.39 10.33
CA GLY A 433 -29.41 33.84 11.60
C GLY A 433 -28.81 32.74 12.48
N LYS A 434 -28.69 31.50 11.97
CA LYS A 434 -28.09 30.37 12.69
C LYS A 434 -26.75 30.02 12.09
N TYR A 435 -25.82 29.54 12.93
CA TYR A 435 -24.57 28.87 12.48
C TYR A 435 -24.86 27.39 12.30
N LEU A 436 -24.51 26.87 11.13
CA LEU A 436 -24.67 25.45 10.85
C LEU A 436 -23.39 24.71 11.31
N ILE A 437 -23.26 24.48 12.63
CA ILE A 437 -22.38 23.53 13.35
C ILE A 437 -22.41 23.77 14.88
N VAL A 438 -21.92 22.81 15.67
CA VAL A 438 -22.02 22.72 17.13
C VAL A 438 -21.04 23.62 17.89
N SER A 439 -21.53 24.41 18.87
CA SER A 439 -20.74 25.07 19.91
C SER A 439 -21.47 25.12 21.27
N ARG A 440 -20.70 25.20 22.38
CA ARG A 440 -21.20 25.10 23.74
C ARG A 440 -21.75 26.43 24.31
N ASP A 441 -21.30 27.58 23.81
CA ASP A 441 -21.57 28.87 24.48
C ASP A 441 -22.74 29.71 23.89
N LYS A 442 -23.29 29.28 22.77
CA LYS A 442 -24.49 29.92 22.15
C LYS A 442 -25.39 28.85 21.51
N ILE A 443 -25.90 27.95 22.31
CA ILE A 443 -26.71 26.82 21.86
C ILE A 443 -27.91 27.25 21.03
N ASP A 444 -28.53 28.37 21.35
CA ASP A 444 -29.72 28.88 20.65
C ASP A 444 -29.47 29.41 19.23
N SER A 445 -28.20 29.51 18.79
CA SER A 445 -27.83 30.04 17.48
C SER A 445 -27.05 29.04 16.61
N VAL A 446 -26.77 27.83 17.08
CA VAL A 446 -25.96 26.82 16.35
C VAL A 446 -26.78 25.55 16.10
N VAL A 447 -26.76 25.07 14.87
CA VAL A 447 -27.38 23.81 14.46
C VAL A 447 -26.34 22.87 13.92
N LEU A 448 -26.21 21.67 14.49
CA LEU A 448 -25.46 20.55 13.93
C LEU A 448 -26.39 19.73 13.04
N ILE A 449 -26.03 19.59 11.76
CA ILE A 449 -26.66 18.63 10.87
C ILE A 449 -25.69 17.46 10.71
N GLN A 450 -26.05 16.33 11.29
CA GLN A 450 -25.30 15.08 11.20
C GLN A 450 -25.96 14.20 10.15
N VAL A 451 -25.27 13.93 9.07
CA VAL A 451 -25.68 12.95 8.05
C VAL A 451 -24.88 11.69 8.25
N ALA A 452 -25.55 10.57 8.41
CA ALA A 452 -24.91 9.27 8.56
C ALA A 452 -25.59 8.22 7.69
N THR A 453 -24.77 7.46 6.96
CA THR A 453 -25.22 6.31 6.16
C THR A 453 -24.57 5.08 6.73
N SER A 454 -25.37 4.07 7.09
CA SER A 454 -24.84 2.81 7.60
C SER A 454 -24.63 1.83 6.43
N THR A 455 -23.44 1.27 6.32
CA THR A 455 -23.13 0.20 5.34
C THR A 455 -23.51 -1.19 5.85
N THR A 456 -23.74 -1.33 7.17
CA THR A 456 -24.17 -2.57 7.84
C THR A 456 -25.16 -2.22 8.94
N GLU A 457 -26.19 -3.03 9.09
CA GLU A 457 -27.15 -2.86 10.18
C GLU A 457 -26.47 -3.13 11.53
N GLN A 458 -26.47 -2.14 12.40
CA GLN A 458 -25.94 -2.20 13.77
C GLN A 458 -27.00 -1.65 14.74
N PRO A 459 -28.02 -2.45 15.10
CA PRO A 459 -29.16 -1.96 15.85
C PRO A 459 -28.79 -1.37 17.22
N GLU A 460 -27.81 -1.93 17.90
CA GLU A 460 -27.34 -1.45 19.21
C GLU A 460 -26.67 -0.08 19.11
N LEU A 461 -25.80 0.13 18.11
CA LEU A 461 -25.17 1.41 17.86
C LEU A 461 -26.19 2.47 17.44
N GLU A 462 -27.17 2.10 16.63
CA GLU A 462 -28.24 2.97 16.17
C GLU A 462 -29.16 3.42 17.32
N ALA A 463 -29.49 2.51 18.22
CA ALA A 463 -30.24 2.83 19.43
C ALA A 463 -29.46 3.82 20.31
N MET A 464 -28.15 3.58 20.52
CA MET A 464 -27.31 4.46 21.32
C MET A 464 -27.17 5.86 20.72
N ILE A 465 -27.00 5.97 19.40
CA ILE A 465 -26.95 7.27 18.71
C ILE A 465 -28.29 8.00 18.84
N SER A 466 -29.39 7.29 18.65
CA SER A 466 -30.75 7.86 18.77
C SER A 466 -31.01 8.38 20.18
N ASP A 467 -30.61 7.64 21.22
CA ASP A 467 -30.72 8.07 22.62
C ASP A 467 -29.88 9.31 22.89
N ILE A 468 -28.65 9.39 22.38
CA ILE A 468 -27.80 10.58 22.52
C ILE A 468 -28.44 11.79 21.81
N ALA A 469 -28.91 11.61 20.60
CA ALA A 469 -29.56 12.68 19.84
C ALA A 469 -30.83 13.17 20.52
N MET A 470 -31.65 12.27 21.05
CA MET A 470 -32.86 12.60 21.79
C MET A 470 -32.53 13.34 23.09
N ARG A 471 -31.51 12.91 23.82
CA ARG A 471 -31.04 13.56 25.05
C ARG A 471 -30.54 14.98 24.80
N ILE A 472 -29.75 15.20 23.76
CA ILE A 472 -29.24 16.53 23.36
C ILE A 472 -30.45 17.44 23.02
N ASN A 473 -31.34 16.96 22.17
CA ASN A 473 -32.50 17.76 21.76
C ASN A 473 -33.44 18.02 22.94
N SER A 474 -33.69 17.07 23.85
CA SER A 474 -34.54 17.30 25.03
C SER A 474 -33.99 18.35 26.01
N MET A 475 -32.66 18.45 26.12
CA MET A 475 -32.03 19.45 27.00
C MET A 475 -31.89 20.83 26.40
N HIS A 476 -31.81 20.95 25.08
CA HIS A 476 -31.37 22.19 24.41
C HIS A 476 -32.29 22.67 23.29
N SER A 477 -33.40 21.98 22.99
CA SER A 477 -34.37 22.43 22.01
C SER A 477 -35.31 23.46 22.60
N THR A 478 -35.76 24.36 21.73
CA THR A 478 -36.89 25.29 21.99
C THR A 478 -37.96 25.12 20.90
N LEU A 479 -39.11 25.76 21.04
CA LEU A 479 -40.14 25.71 19.99
C LEU A 479 -39.65 26.21 18.64
N ALA A 480 -38.62 27.06 18.61
CA ALA A 480 -38.06 27.68 17.41
C ALA A 480 -36.68 27.16 17.02
N HIS A 481 -36.07 26.28 17.83
CA HIS A 481 -34.70 25.83 17.62
C HIS A 481 -34.49 24.38 18.01
N GLN A 482 -33.90 23.59 17.11
CA GLN A 482 -33.44 22.24 17.32
C GLN A 482 -31.91 22.19 17.08
N PRO A 483 -31.08 21.97 18.11
CA PRO A 483 -29.63 22.09 18.00
C PRO A 483 -28.98 20.93 17.21
N LEU A 484 -29.60 19.74 17.21
CA LEU A 484 -29.09 18.57 16.50
C LEU A 484 -30.13 18.01 15.54
N VAL A 485 -29.83 18.03 14.25
CA VAL A 485 -30.61 17.37 13.21
C VAL A 485 -29.83 16.14 12.77
N PHE A 486 -30.30 14.94 13.13
CA PHE A 486 -29.69 13.68 12.74
C PHE A 486 -30.47 13.06 11.58
N LEU A 487 -29.78 12.83 10.45
CA LEU A 487 -30.33 12.27 9.22
C LEU A 487 -29.65 10.91 8.94
N LYS A 488 -30.41 9.82 9.11
CA LYS A 488 -29.97 8.47 8.76
C LYS A 488 -30.48 8.11 7.37
N GLN A 489 -30.01 8.83 6.37
CA GLN A 489 -30.39 8.58 4.96
C GLN A 489 -29.38 9.23 4.03
N ASP A 490 -29.29 8.72 2.83
CA ASP A 490 -28.55 9.37 1.77
C ASP A 490 -29.25 10.66 1.35
N LEU A 491 -28.50 11.72 1.19
CA LEU A 491 -29.00 12.98 0.64
C LEU A 491 -28.94 12.93 -0.88
N ALA A 492 -30.02 13.39 -1.52
CA ALA A 492 -29.96 13.63 -2.96
C ALA A 492 -28.85 14.63 -3.28
N PHE A 493 -28.13 14.43 -4.37
CA PHE A 493 -26.94 15.23 -4.71
C PHE A 493 -27.18 16.75 -4.68
N PRO A 494 -28.29 17.32 -5.17
CA PRO A 494 -28.58 18.75 -5.05
C PRO A 494 -28.72 19.24 -3.60
N GLN A 495 -29.32 18.42 -2.73
CA GLN A 495 -29.45 18.74 -1.29
C GLN A 495 -28.10 18.75 -0.59
N TYR A 496 -27.28 17.72 -0.88
CA TYR A 496 -25.91 17.62 -0.37
C TYR A 496 -25.08 18.83 -0.79
N LEU A 497 -25.10 19.18 -2.08
CA LEU A 497 -24.34 20.30 -2.62
C LEU A 497 -24.78 21.64 -2.03
N ALA A 498 -26.08 21.85 -1.87
CA ALA A 498 -26.62 23.02 -1.21
C ALA A 498 -26.18 23.08 0.27
N LEU A 499 -26.23 21.97 0.99
CA LEU A 499 -25.87 21.92 2.41
C LEU A 499 -24.39 22.32 2.62
N ILE A 500 -23.45 21.73 1.87
CA ILE A 500 -22.01 22.08 1.99
C ILE A 500 -21.71 23.51 1.52
N SER A 501 -22.56 24.08 0.68
CA SER A 501 -22.42 25.47 0.19
C SER A 501 -22.87 26.53 1.22
N VAL A 502 -23.87 26.21 2.05
CA VAL A 502 -24.39 27.15 3.04
C VAL A 502 -23.85 26.93 4.46
N ALA A 503 -23.15 25.84 4.72
CA ALA A 503 -22.60 25.55 6.03
C ALA A 503 -21.49 26.53 6.43
N ASP A 504 -21.44 26.92 7.71
CA ASP A 504 -20.38 27.79 8.27
C ASP A 504 -19.10 27.01 8.57
N ALA A 505 -19.24 25.72 8.86
CA ALA A 505 -18.11 24.82 9.00
C ALA A 505 -18.52 23.38 8.67
N LEU A 506 -17.53 22.60 8.22
CA LEU A 506 -17.64 21.15 8.03
C LEU A 506 -16.74 20.43 9.01
N MET A 507 -17.29 19.42 9.70
CA MET A 507 -16.55 18.58 10.64
C MET A 507 -16.55 17.13 10.16
N ILE A 508 -15.37 16.58 9.97
CA ILE A 508 -15.13 15.19 9.55
C ILE A 508 -14.27 14.52 10.61
N THR A 509 -14.83 13.53 11.30
CA THR A 509 -14.21 12.82 12.43
C THR A 509 -13.97 11.35 12.13
N SER A 510 -13.74 11.00 10.87
CA SER A 510 -13.41 9.63 10.47
C SER A 510 -12.13 9.15 11.15
N LEU A 511 -12.13 7.90 11.62
CA LEU A 511 -10.97 7.33 12.31
C LEU A 511 -9.86 6.91 11.34
N ARG A 512 -10.21 6.43 10.16
CA ARG A 512 -9.28 6.09 9.07
C ARG A 512 -10.02 6.13 7.74
N GLU A 513 -9.44 6.74 6.75
CA GLU A 513 -9.91 6.72 5.37
C GLU A 513 -8.78 7.08 4.40
N GLY A 514 -8.94 6.74 3.11
CA GLY A 514 -7.94 7.02 2.09
C GLY A 514 -7.80 8.50 1.78
N MET A 515 -8.82 9.09 1.17
CA MET A 515 -8.90 10.52 0.86
C MET A 515 -10.36 10.97 0.98
N ASN A 516 -10.62 11.91 1.87
CA ASN A 516 -11.96 12.45 2.05
C ASN A 516 -12.25 13.56 1.04
N LEU A 517 -12.99 13.24 -0.02
CA LEU A 517 -13.34 14.22 -1.05
C LEU A 517 -14.36 15.26 -0.57
N THR A 518 -15.24 14.93 0.39
CA THR A 518 -16.20 15.88 0.96
C THR A 518 -15.52 17.13 1.52
N SER A 519 -14.34 16.97 2.13
CA SER A 519 -13.54 18.10 2.62
C SER A 519 -13.06 19.02 1.49
N HIS A 520 -12.66 18.44 0.35
CA HIS A 520 -12.24 19.19 -0.83
C HIS A 520 -13.42 19.92 -1.48
N GLU A 521 -14.56 19.25 -1.56
CA GLU A 521 -15.82 19.75 -2.11
C GLU A 521 -16.35 20.94 -1.30
N PHE A 522 -16.34 20.79 0.03
CA PHE A 522 -16.72 21.88 0.94
C PHE A 522 -15.82 23.11 0.73
N VAL A 523 -14.51 22.96 0.81
CA VAL A 523 -13.57 24.07 0.64
C VAL A 523 -13.79 24.77 -0.71
N TYR A 524 -14.05 24.00 -1.76
CA TYR A 524 -14.29 24.55 -3.09
C TYR A 524 -15.60 25.33 -3.17
N CYS A 525 -16.65 24.86 -2.49
CA CYS A 525 -17.98 25.49 -2.48
C CYS A 525 -18.07 26.78 -1.65
N GLN A 526 -17.08 27.10 -0.82
CA GLN A 526 -17.07 28.22 0.10
C GLN A 526 -16.52 29.54 -0.50
N ASP A 527 -16.58 29.71 -1.82
CA ASP A 527 -16.03 30.87 -2.56
C ASP A 527 -16.97 32.09 -2.62
N GLY A 528 -18.17 31.98 -2.08
CA GLY A 528 -19.18 33.03 -2.05
C GLY A 528 -19.90 33.32 -3.37
N LYS A 529 -19.75 32.44 -4.36
CA LYS A 529 -20.53 32.48 -5.60
C LYS A 529 -21.86 31.76 -5.43
N TYR A 530 -22.81 32.05 -6.30
CA TYR A 530 -24.12 31.37 -6.34
C TYR A 530 -24.93 31.45 -5.03
N GLY A 531 -24.84 32.58 -4.30
CA GLY A 531 -25.54 32.77 -3.05
C GLY A 531 -25.00 32.04 -1.83
N ASN A 532 -23.84 31.39 -1.97
CA ASN A 532 -23.21 30.59 -0.94
C ASN A 532 -22.59 31.47 0.17
N LYS A 533 -22.39 30.87 1.33
CA LYS A 533 -21.58 31.45 2.41
C LYS A 533 -20.11 31.48 2.00
N LYS A 534 -19.33 32.34 2.68
CA LYS A 534 -17.93 32.57 2.40
C LYS A 534 -17.03 32.03 3.51
N TYR A 535 -15.94 31.39 3.10
CA TYR A 535 -14.82 31.09 3.97
C TYR A 535 -15.17 30.23 5.18
N GLY A 536 -15.98 29.19 4.99
CA GLY A 536 -16.32 28.24 6.03
C GLY A 536 -15.07 27.51 6.58
N SER A 537 -15.11 27.14 7.85
CA SER A 537 -14.00 26.49 8.53
C SER A 537 -14.05 24.97 8.32
N LEU A 538 -12.90 24.37 8.05
CA LEU A 538 -12.75 22.90 7.94
C LEU A 538 -12.16 22.35 9.25
N ILE A 539 -12.91 21.46 9.92
CA ILE A 539 -12.47 20.66 11.06
C ILE A 539 -12.29 19.23 10.56
N LEU A 540 -11.09 18.68 10.71
CA LEU A 540 -10.74 17.43 10.06
C LEU A 540 -9.99 16.52 11.03
N SER A 541 -10.37 15.24 11.09
CA SER A 541 -9.60 14.24 11.81
C SER A 541 -8.16 14.16 11.28
N GLU A 542 -7.20 14.15 12.18
CA GLU A 542 -5.78 13.97 11.84
C GLU A 542 -5.47 12.62 11.16
N PHE A 543 -6.40 11.64 11.29
CA PHE A 543 -6.25 10.29 10.74
C PHE A 543 -6.80 10.13 9.32
N THR A 544 -7.32 11.19 8.70
CA THR A 544 -7.78 11.16 7.30
C THR A 544 -6.64 11.44 6.34
N GLY A 545 -6.65 10.84 5.15
CA GLY A 545 -5.65 11.17 4.12
C GLY A 545 -5.66 12.63 3.70
N SER A 546 -6.84 13.29 3.75
CA SER A 546 -6.98 14.73 3.46
C SER A 546 -6.23 15.62 4.44
N ALA A 547 -5.93 15.14 5.66
CA ALA A 547 -5.09 15.87 6.61
C ALA A 547 -3.67 16.13 6.06
N SER A 548 -3.12 15.21 5.27
CA SER A 548 -1.83 15.38 4.62
C SER A 548 -1.85 16.46 3.52
N VAL A 549 -3.01 16.64 2.86
CA VAL A 549 -3.20 17.64 1.80
C VAL A 549 -3.38 19.04 2.38
N PHE A 550 -4.20 19.16 3.43
CA PHE A 550 -4.54 20.47 4.01
C PHE A 550 -3.58 20.93 5.09
N GLY A 551 -2.88 20.01 5.74
CA GLY A 551 -1.91 20.30 6.80
C GLY A 551 -2.49 21.17 7.91
N ASN A 552 -1.68 22.07 8.45
CA ASN A 552 -2.07 22.99 9.55
C ASN A 552 -3.07 24.08 9.14
N HIS A 553 -3.54 24.11 7.90
CA HIS A 553 -4.56 25.06 7.46
C HIS A 553 -5.97 24.61 7.85
N ALA A 554 -6.23 23.30 7.95
CA ALA A 554 -7.41 22.75 8.58
C ALA A 554 -7.28 22.75 10.11
N LEU A 555 -8.42 22.73 10.83
CA LEU A 555 -8.43 22.49 12.27
C LEU A 555 -8.34 20.97 12.47
N LEU A 556 -7.12 20.45 12.65
CA LEU A 556 -6.91 19.03 12.86
C LEU A 556 -7.28 18.64 14.29
N VAL A 557 -8.03 17.56 14.42
CA VAL A 557 -8.50 17.04 15.70
C VAL A 557 -8.29 15.55 15.81
N ASN A 558 -8.01 15.09 17.03
CA ASN A 558 -8.12 13.68 17.37
C ASN A 558 -9.59 13.37 17.72
N PRO A 559 -10.30 12.53 16.97
CA PRO A 559 -11.72 12.22 17.21
C PRO A 559 -11.99 11.59 18.58
N TRP A 560 -10.99 11.00 19.22
CA TRP A 560 -11.07 10.44 20.57
C TRP A 560 -10.94 11.50 21.67
N ASP A 561 -10.43 12.69 21.35
CA ASP A 561 -10.35 13.83 22.27
C ASP A 561 -11.55 14.76 22.06
N TYR A 562 -12.62 14.51 22.78
CA TYR A 562 -13.85 15.30 22.69
C TYR A 562 -13.63 16.78 23.06
N ARG A 563 -12.64 17.06 23.92
CA ARG A 563 -12.31 18.43 24.31
C ARG A 563 -11.66 19.17 23.16
N GLN A 564 -10.67 18.57 22.49
CA GLN A 564 -10.04 19.13 21.31
C GLN A 564 -11.08 19.35 20.19
N CYS A 565 -12.00 18.40 19.99
CA CYS A 565 -13.09 18.55 19.03
C CYS A 565 -13.99 19.78 19.36
N ALA A 566 -14.37 19.96 20.64
CA ALA A 566 -15.15 21.09 21.08
C ALA A 566 -14.38 22.42 20.93
N GLU A 567 -13.10 22.48 21.26
CA GLU A 567 -12.24 23.65 21.08
C GLU A 567 -12.07 24.03 19.61
N ALA A 568 -11.96 23.04 18.72
CA ALA A 568 -11.91 23.27 17.28
C ALA A 568 -13.21 23.87 16.74
N VAL A 569 -14.35 23.39 17.18
CA VAL A 569 -15.67 23.97 16.86
C VAL A 569 -15.77 25.39 17.36
N HIS A 570 -15.42 25.65 18.61
CA HIS A 570 -15.40 27.01 19.16
C HIS A 570 -14.49 27.93 18.34
N THR A 571 -13.28 27.48 17.99
CA THR A 571 -12.34 28.23 17.14
C THR A 571 -12.93 28.51 15.76
N ALA A 572 -13.57 27.53 15.13
CA ALA A 572 -14.21 27.69 13.82
C ALA A 572 -15.26 28.80 13.81
N LEU A 573 -16.05 28.90 14.90
CA LEU A 573 -17.15 29.88 15.04
C LEU A 573 -16.68 31.27 15.47
N THR A 574 -15.56 31.38 16.18
CA THR A 574 -15.08 32.66 16.74
C THR A 574 -14.00 33.33 15.89
N ARG A 575 -13.44 32.65 14.87
CA ARG A 575 -12.45 33.25 13.97
C ARG A 575 -12.99 34.53 13.29
N SER A 576 -12.12 35.52 13.16
CA SER A 576 -12.42 36.73 12.37
C SER A 576 -12.63 36.39 10.89
N GLU A 577 -13.42 37.19 10.19
CA GLU A 577 -13.66 37.01 8.74
C GLU A 577 -12.35 37.08 7.94
N ALA A 578 -11.46 37.99 8.28
CA ALA A 578 -10.16 38.14 7.64
C ALA A 578 -9.27 36.89 7.83
N ASP A 579 -9.29 36.25 9.02
CA ASP A 579 -8.56 35.02 9.28
C ASP A 579 -9.18 33.83 8.56
N ARG A 580 -10.51 33.75 8.52
CA ARG A 580 -11.22 32.71 7.75
C ARG A 580 -10.87 32.80 6.27
N GLN A 581 -10.88 34.00 5.69
CA GLN A 581 -10.50 34.21 4.29
C GLN A 581 -9.07 33.77 4.02
N ARG A 582 -8.11 34.20 4.84
CA ARG A 582 -6.69 33.82 4.68
C ARG A 582 -6.49 32.32 4.72
N VAL A 583 -7.12 31.63 5.68
CA VAL A 583 -7.03 30.17 5.81
C VAL A 583 -7.70 29.48 4.62
N TRP A 584 -8.90 29.93 4.24
CA TRP A 584 -9.61 29.37 3.10
C TRP A 584 -8.84 29.50 1.78
N GLU A 585 -8.14 30.61 1.56
CA GLU A 585 -7.29 30.78 0.36
C GLU A 585 -6.18 29.74 0.28
N GLN A 586 -5.59 29.33 1.43
CA GLN A 586 -4.61 28.27 1.47
C GLN A 586 -5.23 26.90 1.22
N LEU A 587 -6.35 26.60 1.86
CA LEU A 587 -7.10 25.36 1.64
C LEU A 587 -7.54 25.25 0.17
N ARG A 588 -8.08 26.31 -0.42
CA ARG A 588 -8.48 26.34 -1.83
C ARG A 588 -7.29 26.11 -2.77
N ARG A 589 -6.14 26.68 -2.46
CA ARG A 589 -4.91 26.43 -3.24
C ARG A 589 -4.54 24.96 -3.21
N ALA A 590 -4.60 24.31 -2.05
CA ALA A 590 -4.33 22.87 -1.92
C ALA A 590 -5.32 22.04 -2.75
N VAL A 591 -6.61 22.38 -2.75
CA VAL A 591 -7.63 21.69 -3.58
C VAL A 591 -7.31 21.83 -5.08
N LEU A 592 -6.94 23.02 -5.54
CA LEU A 592 -6.61 23.25 -6.96
C LEU A 592 -5.32 22.55 -7.41
N GLN A 593 -4.33 22.44 -6.52
CA GLN A 593 -3.08 21.72 -6.78
C GLN A 593 -3.30 20.21 -6.86
N ASN A 594 -4.20 19.68 -6.02
CA ASN A 594 -4.53 18.25 -6.00
C ASN A 594 -5.86 17.98 -6.72
N SER A 595 -5.97 18.43 -7.96
CA SER A 595 -7.15 18.16 -8.80
C SER A 595 -7.11 16.75 -9.40
N THR A 596 -8.27 16.25 -9.84
CA THR A 596 -8.38 14.95 -10.56
C THR A 596 -7.47 14.89 -11.78
N GLY A 597 -7.40 15.98 -12.54
CA GLY A 597 -6.52 16.06 -13.72
C GLY A 597 -5.04 15.93 -13.37
N ASN A 598 -4.60 16.57 -12.27
CA ASN A 598 -3.23 16.45 -11.80
C ASN A 598 -2.92 15.04 -11.30
N TRP A 599 -3.88 14.37 -10.63
CA TRP A 599 -3.73 12.98 -10.21
C TRP A 599 -3.51 12.04 -11.38
N VAL A 600 -4.39 12.09 -12.40
CA VAL A 600 -4.27 11.27 -13.63
C VAL A 600 -2.94 11.53 -14.32
N LYS A 601 -2.59 12.80 -14.50
CA LYS A 601 -1.36 13.22 -15.20
C LYS A 601 -0.12 12.71 -14.46
N SER A 602 -0.02 12.98 -13.15
CA SER A 602 1.17 12.61 -12.37
C SER A 602 1.35 11.09 -12.27
N PHE A 603 0.27 10.34 -12.13
CA PHE A 603 0.33 8.87 -12.08
C PHE A 603 0.75 8.30 -13.43
N ASN A 604 0.16 8.77 -14.53
CA ASN A 604 0.50 8.31 -15.89
C ASN A 604 1.95 8.64 -16.26
N GLU A 605 2.37 9.89 -16.05
CA GLU A 605 3.75 10.30 -16.33
C GLU A 605 4.78 9.51 -15.52
N ARG A 606 4.47 9.25 -14.23
CA ARG A 606 5.35 8.43 -13.39
C ARG A 606 5.39 6.98 -13.86
N LEU A 607 4.24 6.38 -14.20
CA LEU A 607 4.16 5.02 -14.72
C LEU A 607 4.94 4.87 -16.02
N GLN A 608 4.81 5.81 -16.95
CA GLN A 608 5.57 5.79 -18.20
C GLN A 608 7.07 5.94 -17.98
N ARG A 609 7.47 6.83 -17.08
CA ARG A 609 8.88 7.01 -16.72
C ARG A 609 9.47 5.73 -16.15
N VAL A 610 8.79 5.16 -15.16
CA VAL A 610 9.16 3.88 -14.52
C VAL A 610 9.26 2.77 -15.56
N TRP A 611 8.27 2.67 -16.46
CA TRP A 611 8.29 1.68 -17.53
C TRP A 611 9.48 1.85 -18.45
N ASN A 612 9.77 3.07 -18.90
CA ASN A 612 10.90 3.34 -19.76
C ASN A 612 12.25 3.02 -19.08
N GLU A 613 12.37 3.33 -17.78
CA GLU A 613 13.55 2.99 -16.99
C GLU A 613 13.71 1.47 -16.86
N GLN A 614 12.64 0.76 -16.53
CA GLN A 614 12.65 -0.70 -16.38
C GLN A 614 12.84 -1.40 -17.73
N SER A 615 12.11 -0.99 -18.77
CA SER A 615 12.25 -1.53 -20.12
C SER A 615 13.66 -1.30 -20.67
N SER A 616 14.28 -0.18 -20.34
CA SER A 616 15.68 0.05 -20.73
C SER A 616 16.63 -0.92 -20.02
N ARG A 617 16.27 -1.38 -18.83
CA ARG A 617 16.99 -2.42 -18.09
C ARG A 617 16.70 -3.83 -18.59
N GLU A 618 15.46 -4.12 -19.02
CA GLU A 618 14.99 -5.45 -19.47
C GLU A 618 15.24 -5.71 -20.97
N ILE A 619 15.08 -4.72 -21.84
CA ILE A 619 15.36 -4.82 -23.30
C ILE A 619 16.86 -5.01 -23.55
N MET A 620 17.68 -4.61 -22.62
CA MET A 620 19.01 -5.12 -22.50
C MET A 620 18.96 -6.42 -21.66
N ALA A 621 18.70 -7.55 -22.28
CA ALA A 621 19.54 -8.69 -22.02
C ALA A 621 20.96 -8.14 -22.09
N VAL A 622 21.54 -7.84 -20.92
CA VAL A 622 22.82 -7.13 -20.81
C VAL A 622 23.75 -7.76 -21.83
N PRO A 623 24.22 -7.06 -22.86
CA PRO A 623 24.93 -7.69 -23.95
C PRO A 623 26.17 -8.35 -23.40
N ARG A 624 26.54 -9.50 -23.95
CA ARG A 624 27.79 -10.13 -23.54
C ARG A 624 28.91 -9.13 -23.75
N LEU A 625 29.84 -9.10 -22.82
CA LEU A 625 31.00 -8.21 -22.86
C LEU A 625 31.71 -8.31 -24.22
N PRO A 626 31.77 -7.20 -24.98
CA PRO A 626 32.51 -7.19 -26.28
C PRO A 626 34.01 -7.09 -26.02
N VAL A 627 34.64 -8.19 -25.58
CA VAL A 627 36.01 -8.24 -25.08
C VAL A 627 37.01 -7.63 -26.10
N ASN A 628 36.82 -7.85 -27.38
CA ASN A 628 37.67 -7.26 -28.41
C ASN A 628 37.63 -5.73 -28.44
N LYS A 629 36.42 -5.14 -28.25
CA LYS A 629 36.26 -3.69 -28.19
C LYS A 629 36.87 -3.11 -26.92
N VAL A 630 36.66 -3.80 -25.80
CA VAL A 630 37.26 -3.41 -24.51
C VAL A 630 38.77 -3.43 -24.60
N GLU A 631 39.36 -4.48 -25.19
CA GLU A 631 40.82 -4.59 -25.44
C GLU A 631 41.34 -3.48 -26.34
N GLU A 632 40.59 -3.14 -27.41
CA GLU A 632 40.97 -2.04 -28.31
C GLU A 632 41.00 -0.70 -27.57
N MET A 633 39.95 -0.39 -26.79
CA MET A 633 39.88 0.84 -25.98
C MET A 633 40.95 0.87 -24.89
N TYR A 634 41.18 -0.27 -24.25
CA TYR A 634 42.23 -0.45 -23.25
C TYR A 634 43.63 -0.11 -23.83
N ARG A 635 43.96 -0.62 -25.02
CA ARG A 635 45.26 -0.34 -25.69
C ARG A 635 45.42 1.12 -26.09
N LYS A 636 44.33 1.81 -26.48
CA LYS A 636 44.35 3.22 -26.88
C LYS A 636 44.47 4.19 -25.70
N ALA A 637 44.07 3.71 -24.49
CA ALA A 637 44.01 4.55 -23.34
C ALA A 637 45.38 5.00 -22.83
N ALA A 638 45.49 6.26 -22.46
CA ALA A 638 46.66 6.84 -21.87
C ALA A 638 46.86 6.41 -20.43
N ARG A 639 45.78 6.30 -19.66
CA ARG A 639 45.75 5.80 -18.27
C ARG A 639 44.43 5.09 -18.00
N ARG A 640 44.45 4.02 -17.23
CA ARG A 640 43.33 3.10 -17.03
C ARG A 640 43.07 2.93 -15.57
N LEU A 641 41.79 3.02 -15.18
CA LEU A 641 41.30 2.65 -13.84
C LEU A 641 40.47 1.38 -13.96
N ILE A 642 40.89 0.35 -13.23
CA ILE A 642 40.23 -0.97 -13.17
C ILE A 642 39.84 -1.24 -11.75
N ILE A 643 38.53 -1.43 -11.52
CA ILE A 643 37.94 -1.71 -10.22
C ILE A 643 37.22 -3.04 -10.31
N VAL A 644 37.60 -4.01 -9.47
CA VAL A 644 37.05 -5.36 -9.54
C VAL A 644 36.60 -5.78 -8.14
N ASP A 645 35.41 -6.32 -8.03
CA ASP A 645 34.93 -6.93 -6.79
C ASP A 645 35.63 -8.29 -6.54
N TYR A 646 35.70 -8.69 -5.28
CA TYR A 646 36.40 -9.92 -4.88
C TYR A 646 35.47 -11.13 -4.78
N GLU A 647 34.44 -11.05 -3.92
CA GLU A 647 33.53 -12.16 -3.64
C GLU A 647 32.64 -12.39 -4.87
N GLY A 648 32.55 -13.66 -5.33
CA GLY A 648 31.75 -13.98 -6.51
C GLY A 648 32.34 -13.56 -7.84
N THR A 649 33.32 -12.63 -7.86
CA THR A 649 33.90 -12.00 -9.03
C THR A 649 35.33 -12.50 -9.31
N LEU A 650 36.26 -12.38 -8.40
CA LEU A 650 37.64 -12.94 -8.48
C LEU A 650 37.79 -14.29 -7.80
N ALA A 651 36.97 -14.54 -6.79
CA ALA A 651 36.93 -15.83 -6.07
C ALA A 651 35.47 -16.28 -5.96
N SER A 652 35.21 -17.57 -6.09
CA SER A 652 33.88 -18.13 -5.86
C SER A 652 33.46 -17.92 -4.40
N TRP A 653 32.17 -17.70 -4.20
CA TRP A 653 31.57 -17.62 -2.85
C TRP A 653 31.94 -18.91 -2.08
N GLY A 654 32.71 -18.75 -1.01
CA GLY A 654 33.02 -19.87 -0.11
C GLY A 654 31.84 -20.13 0.84
N SER A 655 31.78 -21.37 1.39
CA SER A 655 30.85 -21.61 2.50
C SER A 655 31.18 -20.64 3.66
N PRO A 656 30.17 -20.03 4.33
CA PRO A 656 30.38 -19.15 5.48
C PRO A 656 31.22 -19.76 6.62
N LYS A 657 31.35 -21.09 6.62
CA LYS A 657 32.16 -21.87 7.59
C LYS A 657 33.61 -22.11 7.13
N SER A 658 33.99 -21.75 5.90
CA SER A 658 35.36 -21.94 5.44
C SER A 658 36.26 -20.81 5.96
N ILE A 659 36.92 -21.05 7.06
CA ILE A 659 37.91 -20.12 7.66
C ILE A 659 39.17 -19.94 6.76
N ILE A 660 39.34 -20.79 5.75
CA ILE A 660 40.48 -20.73 4.83
C ILE A 660 40.04 -20.05 3.53
N VAL A 661 40.23 -18.76 3.47
CA VAL A 661 40.03 -17.99 2.24
C VAL A 661 41.36 -18.04 1.49
N THR A 662 41.38 -18.79 0.38
CA THR A 662 42.52 -18.79 -0.54
C THR A 662 42.14 -18.02 -1.79
N THR A 663 42.85 -16.94 -2.07
CA THR A 663 42.74 -16.30 -3.38
C THR A 663 43.24 -17.28 -4.44
N PRO A 664 42.49 -17.51 -5.52
CA PRO A 664 42.96 -18.37 -6.60
C PRO A 664 44.33 -17.89 -7.10
N GLN A 665 45.29 -18.80 -7.24
CA GLN A 665 46.62 -18.42 -7.72
C GLN A 665 46.58 -17.69 -9.08
N ARG A 666 45.61 -18.07 -9.92
CA ARG A 666 45.37 -17.44 -11.19
C ARG A 666 45.01 -15.95 -11.05
N ALA A 667 44.16 -15.57 -10.06
CA ALA A 667 43.81 -14.17 -9.79
C ALA A 667 45.03 -13.37 -9.33
N ILE A 668 45.87 -13.93 -8.47
CA ILE A 668 47.12 -13.29 -8.03
C ILE A 668 48.05 -13.00 -9.20
N VAL A 669 48.31 -13.98 -10.08
CA VAL A 669 49.16 -13.80 -11.26
C VAL A 669 48.58 -12.73 -12.18
N THR A 670 47.33 -12.82 -12.54
CA THR A 670 46.65 -11.84 -13.43
C THR A 670 46.69 -10.42 -12.87
N LEU A 671 46.44 -10.25 -11.57
CA LEU A 671 46.51 -8.93 -10.93
C LEU A 671 47.94 -8.39 -10.88
N THR A 672 48.96 -9.27 -10.68
CA THR A 672 50.37 -8.88 -10.73
C THR A 672 50.73 -8.38 -12.12
N ASP A 673 50.39 -9.15 -13.17
CA ASP A 673 50.69 -8.78 -14.55
C ASP A 673 50.00 -7.43 -14.92
N LEU A 674 48.76 -7.19 -14.43
CA LEU A 674 48.05 -5.91 -14.66
C LEU A 674 48.73 -4.74 -13.95
N THR A 675 49.26 -4.95 -12.74
CA THR A 675 49.85 -3.85 -11.91
C THR A 675 51.30 -3.55 -12.33
N GLU A 676 51.95 -4.40 -13.15
CA GLU A 676 53.28 -4.14 -13.75
C GLU A 676 53.25 -3.03 -14.80
N ASP A 677 52.09 -2.83 -15.49
CA ASP A 677 51.93 -1.71 -16.44
C ASP A 677 51.60 -0.41 -15.66
N SER A 678 52.51 0.52 -15.66
CA SER A 678 52.39 1.83 -14.98
C SER A 678 51.18 2.69 -15.39
N LYS A 679 50.58 2.39 -16.56
CA LYS A 679 49.35 3.03 -17.04
C LYS A 679 48.10 2.52 -16.32
N ASN A 680 48.19 1.39 -15.64
CA ASN A 680 47.08 0.77 -14.95
C ASN A 680 47.05 1.18 -13.48
N VAL A 681 45.88 1.58 -13.03
CA VAL A 681 45.55 1.74 -11.62
C VAL A 681 44.49 0.70 -11.31
N VAL A 682 44.82 -0.32 -10.52
CA VAL A 682 43.97 -1.48 -10.29
C VAL A 682 43.56 -1.49 -8.82
N TYR A 683 42.24 -1.57 -8.56
CA TYR A 683 41.66 -1.72 -7.23
C TYR A 683 40.82 -2.98 -7.12
N VAL A 684 40.90 -3.65 -6.00
CA VAL A 684 39.99 -4.74 -5.62
C VAL A 684 39.11 -4.27 -4.47
N MET A 685 37.81 -4.44 -4.63
CA MET A 685 36.78 -4.11 -3.62
C MET A 685 36.33 -5.38 -2.91
N SER A 686 35.97 -5.26 -1.65
CA SER A 686 35.40 -6.36 -0.87
C SER A 686 34.60 -5.88 0.34
N SER A 687 33.69 -6.74 0.79
CA SER A 687 33.00 -6.56 2.08
C SER A 687 33.88 -6.94 3.29
N ARG A 688 35.05 -7.54 3.07
CA ARG A 688 35.96 -8.03 4.12
C ARG A 688 36.71 -6.92 4.86
N MET A 689 37.24 -7.30 6.03
CA MET A 689 38.03 -6.38 6.85
C MET A 689 39.42 -6.10 6.21
N PRO A 690 40.02 -4.95 6.50
CA PRO A 690 41.33 -4.56 5.99
C PRO A 690 42.43 -5.62 6.18
N GLU A 691 42.49 -6.21 7.35
CA GLU A 691 43.49 -7.23 7.69
C GLU A 691 43.36 -8.54 6.88
N GLU A 692 42.11 -8.87 6.49
CA GLU A 692 41.84 -10.00 5.61
C GLU A 692 42.29 -9.71 4.19
N MET A 693 41.96 -8.50 3.69
CA MET A 693 42.39 -8.06 2.35
C MET A 693 43.88 -7.98 2.23
N GLU A 694 44.59 -7.51 3.26
CA GLU A 694 46.06 -7.54 3.29
C GLU A 694 46.62 -8.95 3.19
N ARG A 695 46.08 -9.89 3.92
CA ARG A 695 46.54 -11.31 3.87
C ARG A 695 46.31 -11.92 2.48
N LEU A 696 45.16 -11.62 1.85
CA LEU A 696 44.80 -12.18 0.56
C LEU A 696 45.70 -11.66 -0.55
N PHE A 697 46.01 -10.34 -0.53
CA PHE A 697 46.71 -9.65 -1.64
C PHE A 697 48.14 -9.23 -1.29
N ARG A 698 48.74 -9.80 -0.22
CA ARG A 698 50.12 -9.50 0.23
C ARG A 698 51.16 -9.63 -0.89
N ARG A 699 50.89 -10.54 -1.87
CA ARG A 699 51.82 -10.82 -2.97
C ARG A 699 51.72 -9.85 -4.13
N VAL A 700 50.78 -8.89 -4.08
CA VAL A 700 50.54 -7.89 -5.17
C VAL A 700 50.63 -6.48 -4.59
N PRO A 701 51.82 -5.94 -4.27
CA PRO A 701 51.95 -4.66 -3.61
C PRO A 701 51.45 -3.46 -4.41
N GLY A 702 51.45 -3.55 -5.74
CA GLY A 702 50.95 -2.52 -6.65
C GLY A 702 49.43 -2.42 -6.73
N LEU A 703 48.72 -3.25 -5.96
CA LEU A 703 47.27 -3.30 -5.96
C LEU A 703 46.68 -2.31 -4.90
N GLY A 704 45.73 -1.47 -5.33
CA GLY A 704 44.89 -0.71 -4.43
C GLY A 704 43.81 -1.61 -3.85
N LEU A 705 43.42 -1.38 -2.58
CA LEU A 705 42.37 -2.17 -1.91
C LEU A 705 41.28 -1.27 -1.33
N ILE A 706 40.03 -1.73 -1.47
CA ILE A 706 38.85 -1.13 -0.85
C ILE A 706 38.23 -2.20 0.04
N ALA A 707 38.11 -1.93 1.35
CA ALA A 707 37.62 -2.88 2.33
C ALA A 707 36.38 -2.38 3.07
N GLU A 708 35.64 -3.31 3.73
CA GLU A 708 34.39 -3.06 4.45
C GLU A 708 33.39 -2.21 3.64
N ASN A 709 33.09 -2.66 2.41
CA ASN A 709 32.12 -1.99 1.52
C ASN A 709 32.42 -0.49 1.29
N GLY A 710 33.70 -0.13 1.24
CA GLY A 710 34.13 1.24 0.96
C GLY A 710 34.46 2.09 2.19
N CYS A 711 34.43 1.51 3.40
CA CYS A 711 34.82 2.24 4.61
C CYS A 711 36.33 2.51 4.70
N PHE A 712 37.13 1.69 4.04
CA PHE A 712 38.59 1.78 4.02
C PHE A 712 39.13 1.71 2.61
N VAL A 713 40.10 2.55 2.30
CA VAL A 713 40.84 2.59 1.03
C VAL A 713 42.32 2.55 1.31
N ARG A 714 43.05 1.67 0.63
CA ARG A 714 44.51 1.62 0.62
C ARG A 714 45.01 1.90 -0.80
N GLU A 715 45.85 2.90 -0.93
CA GLU A 715 46.44 3.24 -2.22
C GLU A 715 47.45 2.19 -2.71
N PRO A 716 47.68 2.03 -4.04
CA PRO A 716 48.73 1.20 -4.55
C PRO A 716 50.11 1.54 -3.99
N ASN A 717 50.89 0.54 -3.65
CA ASN A 717 52.25 0.66 -3.09
C ASN A 717 52.32 1.36 -1.71
N THR A 718 51.23 1.45 -0.99
CA THR A 718 51.20 1.95 0.37
C THR A 718 50.79 0.84 1.37
N GLU A 719 51.14 0.97 2.62
CA GLU A 719 50.68 0.12 3.71
C GLU A 719 49.60 0.79 4.56
N GLU A 720 49.34 2.08 4.34
CA GLU A 720 48.44 2.88 5.15
C GLU A 720 47.01 2.78 4.60
N TRP A 721 46.04 2.58 5.50
CA TRP A 721 44.63 2.60 5.22
C TRP A 721 44.01 3.96 5.53
N LEU A 722 43.38 4.55 4.53
CA LEU A 722 42.56 5.72 4.72
C LEU A 722 41.14 5.28 5.16
N LYS A 723 40.74 5.70 6.35
CA LYS A 723 39.37 5.46 6.84
C LYS A 723 38.45 6.60 6.40
N LEU A 724 37.37 6.27 5.68
CA LEU A 724 36.40 7.23 5.15
C LEU A 724 35.31 7.63 6.17
N THR A 725 35.18 6.86 7.23
CA THR A 725 34.17 7.07 8.27
C THR A 725 34.78 7.73 9.51
N ASN A 726 34.01 8.61 10.19
CA ASN A 726 34.42 9.19 11.46
C ASN A 726 34.28 8.14 12.57
N LYS A 727 35.38 7.86 13.29
CA LYS A 727 35.43 6.86 14.36
C LYS A 727 34.44 7.15 15.48
N GLU A 728 34.33 8.40 15.92
CA GLU A 728 33.46 8.80 17.03
C GLU A 728 31.99 8.58 16.69
N ARG A 729 31.60 8.90 15.47
CA ARG A 729 30.22 8.63 14.97
C ARG A 729 29.95 7.14 14.84
N THR A 730 30.92 6.36 14.38
CA THR A 730 30.78 4.91 14.24
C THR A 730 30.62 4.24 15.60
N ASP A 731 31.45 4.62 16.57
CA ASP A 731 31.40 4.04 17.93
C ASP A 731 30.10 4.43 18.67
N ALA A 732 29.56 5.62 18.40
CA ALA A 732 28.37 6.12 19.05
C ALA A 732 27.11 5.25 18.77
N TRP A 733 26.90 4.79 17.54
CA TRP A 733 25.72 4.00 17.22
C TRP A 733 25.93 2.49 17.41
N LYS A 734 27.17 2.00 17.32
CA LYS A 734 27.47 0.56 17.35
C LYS A 734 27.01 -0.15 18.63
N GLU A 735 27.19 0.50 19.77
CA GLU A 735 26.80 -0.09 21.06
C GLU A 735 25.28 -0.28 21.12
N GLY A 736 24.49 0.75 20.76
CA GLY A 736 23.03 0.65 20.75
C GLY A 736 22.52 -0.39 19.75
N VAL A 737 23.07 -0.39 18.53
CA VAL A 737 22.71 -1.39 17.51
C VAL A 737 23.12 -2.79 17.92
N SER A 738 24.30 -2.96 18.58
CA SER A 738 24.72 -4.29 19.10
C SER A 738 23.72 -4.84 20.10
N GLN A 739 23.11 -4.01 20.95
CA GLN A 739 22.09 -4.45 21.89
C GLN A 739 20.81 -4.87 21.16
N ILE A 740 20.38 -4.11 20.13
CA ILE A 740 19.24 -4.50 19.29
C ILE A 740 19.52 -5.83 18.62
N LEU A 741 20.67 -6.01 18.00
CA LEU A 741 21.07 -7.27 17.34
C LEU A 741 21.11 -8.44 18.32
N SER A 742 21.60 -8.24 19.54
CA SER A 742 21.65 -9.28 20.58
C SER A 742 20.24 -9.74 20.97
N TYR A 743 19.29 -8.82 21.08
CA TYR A 743 17.88 -9.16 21.34
C TYR A 743 17.30 -10.09 20.26
N TYR A 744 17.64 -9.87 19.00
CA TYR A 744 17.18 -10.72 17.90
C TYR A 744 17.97 -12.02 17.80
N GLN A 745 19.26 -12.01 18.14
CA GLN A 745 20.10 -13.20 18.19
C GLN A 745 19.59 -14.23 19.20
N GLU A 746 19.15 -13.79 20.39
CA GLU A 746 18.57 -14.66 21.42
C GLU A 746 17.30 -15.40 20.95
N ARG A 747 16.63 -14.87 19.93
CA ARG A 747 15.39 -15.42 19.36
C ARG A 747 15.57 -16.22 18.08
N ALA A 748 16.77 -16.19 17.52
CA ALA A 748 17.14 -16.92 16.31
C ALA A 748 18.30 -17.86 16.66
N GLU A 749 17.97 -19.03 17.21
CA GLU A 749 18.94 -20.04 17.64
C GLU A 749 19.85 -20.46 16.48
N GLY A 750 21.17 -20.50 16.71
CA GLY A 750 22.19 -20.78 15.69
C GLY A 750 22.63 -19.55 14.88
N SER A 751 22.05 -18.36 15.10
CA SER A 751 22.54 -17.10 14.54
C SER A 751 23.69 -16.52 15.36
N TRP A 752 24.48 -15.62 14.75
CA TRP A 752 25.60 -14.97 15.43
C TRP A 752 25.88 -13.57 14.87
N ILE A 753 26.55 -12.73 15.69
CA ILE A 753 26.87 -11.34 15.34
C ILE A 753 28.38 -11.23 15.11
N GLU A 754 28.75 -10.72 13.94
CA GLU A 754 30.12 -10.34 13.58
C GLU A 754 30.32 -8.84 13.81
N LYS A 755 31.32 -8.48 14.61
CA LYS A 755 31.70 -7.07 14.84
C LYS A 755 32.89 -6.71 13.95
N ARG A 756 32.65 -5.82 12.97
CA ARG A 756 33.68 -5.27 12.07
C ARG A 756 34.08 -3.87 12.51
N HIS A 757 35.05 -3.22 11.83
CA HIS A 757 35.52 -1.88 12.25
C HIS A 757 34.46 -0.79 12.07
N CYS A 758 33.70 -0.81 10.96
CA CYS A 758 32.70 0.21 10.64
C CYS A 758 31.27 -0.35 10.52
N SER A 759 31.10 -1.65 10.62
CA SER A 759 29.81 -2.33 10.45
C SER A 759 29.58 -3.41 11.51
N LEU A 760 28.35 -3.86 11.63
CA LEU A 760 27.91 -5.04 12.37
C LEU A 760 27.17 -5.95 11.42
N VAL A 761 27.42 -7.25 11.48
CA VAL A 761 26.76 -8.22 10.62
C VAL A 761 26.06 -9.28 11.47
N PHE A 762 24.76 -9.43 11.29
CA PHE A 762 23.97 -10.47 11.94
C PHE A 762 23.76 -11.62 10.96
N HIS A 763 24.44 -12.72 11.18
CA HIS A 763 24.37 -13.94 10.35
C HIS A 763 23.23 -14.83 10.85
N TYR A 764 22.16 -14.94 10.09
CA TYR A 764 21.01 -15.77 10.40
C TYR A 764 20.87 -17.00 9.48
N GLY A 765 21.68 -17.12 8.43
CA GLY A 765 21.63 -18.24 7.48
C GLY A 765 21.99 -19.60 8.09
N SER A 766 22.59 -19.63 9.29
CA SER A 766 22.91 -20.85 10.05
C SER A 766 21.92 -21.15 11.18
N ALA A 767 20.82 -20.38 11.27
CA ALA A 767 19.79 -20.59 12.28
C ALA A 767 19.04 -21.90 12.03
N GLU A 768 18.55 -22.52 13.12
CA GLU A 768 17.81 -23.79 13.06
C GLU A 768 16.50 -23.64 12.28
N ASP A 769 15.74 -22.56 12.54
CA ASP A 769 14.55 -22.15 11.77
C ASP A 769 14.90 -20.95 10.88
N ASN A 770 15.26 -21.23 9.63
CA ASN A 770 15.66 -20.21 8.67
C ASN A 770 14.51 -19.25 8.31
N GLU A 771 13.26 -19.72 8.33
CA GLU A 771 12.11 -18.85 7.99
C GLU A 771 11.80 -17.88 9.14
N ALA A 772 11.81 -18.36 10.37
CA ALA A 772 11.66 -17.50 11.55
C ALA A 772 12.82 -16.52 11.67
N ALA A 773 14.06 -16.97 11.46
CA ALA A 773 15.25 -16.13 11.54
C ALA A 773 15.28 -15.05 10.45
N SER A 774 14.83 -15.34 9.23
CA SER A 774 14.69 -14.38 8.15
C SER A 774 13.65 -13.29 8.49
N ARG A 775 12.50 -13.68 9.07
CA ARG A 775 11.51 -12.71 9.55
C ARG A 775 12.07 -11.81 10.66
N LEU A 776 12.75 -12.40 11.63
CA LEU A 776 13.39 -11.66 12.72
C LEU A 776 14.47 -10.70 12.21
N ALA A 777 15.26 -11.10 11.22
CA ALA A 777 16.27 -10.25 10.61
C ALA A 777 15.64 -9.07 9.85
N SER A 778 14.53 -9.29 9.14
CA SER A 778 13.79 -8.22 8.46
C SER A 778 13.14 -7.24 9.43
N GLU A 779 12.59 -7.75 10.54
CA GLU A 779 12.06 -6.91 11.63
C GLU A 779 13.18 -6.10 12.30
N CYS A 780 14.33 -6.72 12.53
CA CYS A 780 15.52 -6.07 13.07
C CYS A 780 16.02 -4.96 12.14
N ALA A 781 16.07 -5.20 10.82
CA ALA A 781 16.44 -4.20 9.84
C ALA A 781 15.51 -2.98 9.90
N GLY A 782 14.19 -3.20 9.91
CA GLY A 782 13.20 -2.15 10.06
C GLY A 782 13.39 -1.34 11.35
N HIS A 783 13.59 -2.02 12.48
CA HIS A 783 13.81 -1.40 13.79
C HIS A 783 15.06 -0.50 13.80
N ILE A 784 16.17 -0.98 13.23
CA ILE A 784 17.43 -0.21 13.16
C ILE A 784 17.27 0.98 12.21
N ASN A 785 16.65 0.78 11.04
CA ASN A 785 16.45 1.84 10.06
C ASN A 785 15.54 2.97 10.61
N ASP A 786 14.51 2.61 11.39
CA ASP A 786 13.64 3.60 12.04
C ASP A 786 14.34 4.32 13.21
N ALA A 787 15.00 3.57 14.09
CA ALA A 787 15.62 4.12 15.31
C ALA A 787 16.89 4.91 15.03
N CYS A 788 17.69 4.52 14.04
CA CYS A 788 19.01 5.07 13.79
C CYS A 788 19.11 5.93 12.52
N ALA A 789 17.98 6.23 11.85
CA ALA A 789 17.95 7.06 10.64
C ALA A 789 18.64 8.41 10.82
N SER A 790 18.40 9.07 11.96
CA SER A 790 19.03 10.37 12.31
C SER A 790 20.53 10.28 12.55
N GLN A 791 21.05 9.10 12.83
CA GLN A 791 22.49 8.85 13.06
C GLN A 791 23.23 8.49 11.75
N GLY A 792 22.51 8.40 10.63
CA GLY A 792 23.07 8.03 9.34
C GLY A 792 23.52 6.57 9.28
N VAL A 793 22.76 5.67 9.90
CA VAL A 793 22.96 4.22 9.90
C VAL A 793 21.91 3.56 9.05
N HIS A 794 22.31 2.56 8.29
CA HIS A 794 21.41 1.76 7.45
C HIS A 794 21.64 0.27 7.65
N ALA A 795 20.57 -0.48 7.72
CA ALA A 795 20.55 -1.93 7.85
C ALA A 795 19.99 -2.56 6.57
N VAL A 796 20.76 -3.43 5.93
CA VAL A 796 20.42 -4.08 4.66
C VAL A 796 20.53 -5.59 4.78
N LEU A 797 19.58 -6.32 4.21
CA LEU A 797 19.59 -7.77 4.11
C LEU A 797 20.38 -8.21 2.85
N ILE A 798 21.46 -8.95 3.04
CA ILE A 798 22.31 -9.47 1.96
C ILE A 798 22.63 -10.94 2.25
N ASP A 799 22.29 -11.83 1.33
CA ASP A 799 22.68 -13.25 1.35
C ASP A 799 22.54 -13.95 2.71
N ARG A 800 21.37 -13.89 3.32
CA ARG A 800 21.05 -14.45 4.65
C ARG A 800 21.86 -13.86 5.80
N ALA A 801 22.31 -12.64 5.64
CA ALA A 801 22.89 -11.83 6.69
C ALA A 801 22.27 -10.43 6.71
N LEU A 802 22.19 -9.81 7.86
CA LEU A 802 21.81 -8.41 8.01
C LEU A 802 23.08 -7.61 8.26
N VAL A 803 23.42 -6.73 7.32
CA VAL A 803 24.58 -5.84 7.40
C VAL A 803 24.11 -4.47 7.88
N VAL A 804 24.68 -3.96 8.97
CA VAL A 804 24.40 -2.65 9.53
C VAL A 804 25.65 -1.78 9.46
N GLY A 805 25.56 -0.65 8.78
CA GLY A 805 26.71 0.25 8.55
C GLY A 805 26.32 1.69 8.28
N PRO A 806 27.28 2.57 8.00
CA PRO A 806 27.03 3.97 7.67
C PRO A 806 26.27 4.10 6.34
N ALA A 807 25.19 4.86 6.32
CA ALA A 807 24.35 5.07 5.13
C ALA A 807 25.07 5.83 3.99
N ASN A 808 26.03 6.66 4.32
CA ASN A 808 26.73 7.55 3.37
C ASN A 808 28.04 6.96 2.82
N THR A 809 28.38 5.72 3.19
CA THR A 809 29.63 5.07 2.76
C THR A 809 29.32 3.74 2.12
N ASN A 810 29.69 3.59 0.87
CA ASN A 810 29.52 2.39 0.08
C ASN A 810 30.69 2.22 -0.91
N LYS A 811 30.72 1.11 -1.66
CA LYS A 811 31.74 0.84 -2.69
C LYS A 811 31.85 1.98 -3.71
N ALA A 812 30.75 2.63 -4.09
CA ALA A 812 30.76 3.74 -5.06
C ALA A 812 31.40 5.01 -4.48
N SER A 813 31.16 5.34 -3.20
CA SER A 813 31.81 6.49 -2.57
C SER A 813 33.35 6.33 -2.47
N ALA A 814 33.80 5.10 -2.25
CA ALA A 814 35.23 4.79 -2.29
C ALA A 814 35.79 4.85 -3.72
N ALA A 815 35.09 4.32 -4.72
CA ALA A 815 35.47 4.43 -6.11
C ALA A 815 35.55 5.89 -6.60
N GLU A 816 34.63 6.75 -6.15
CA GLU A 816 34.64 8.19 -6.44
C GLU A 816 35.87 8.89 -5.81
N LEU A 817 36.24 8.51 -4.59
CA LEU A 817 37.47 9.03 -3.97
C LEU A 817 38.69 8.64 -4.78
N VAL A 818 38.84 7.35 -5.11
CA VAL A 818 39.95 6.85 -5.95
C VAL A 818 40.02 7.60 -7.30
N TRP A 819 38.89 7.81 -7.94
CA TRP A 819 38.81 8.61 -9.18
C TRP A 819 39.31 10.02 -8.98
N ARG A 820 38.89 10.70 -7.91
CA ARG A 820 39.30 12.06 -7.56
C ARG A 820 40.79 12.14 -7.28
N ASP A 821 41.34 11.14 -6.60
CA ASP A 821 42.79 11.09 -6.32
C ASP A 821 43.60 10.84 -7.59
N CYS A 822 43.12 10.03 -8.52
CA CYS A 822 43.68 9.88 -9.86
C CYS A 822 43.71 11.21 -10.64
N LEU A 823 42.62 12.01 -10.53
CA LEU A 823 42.56 13.34 -11.16
C LEU A 823 43.52 14.33 -10.47
N ASN A 824 43.58 14.35 -9.16
CA ASN A 824 44.49 15.18 -8.40
C ASN A 824 45.96 14.87 -8.71
N ALA A 825 46.32 13.59 -8.88
CA ALA A 825 47.65 13.17 -9.27
C ALA A 825 48.04 13.76 -10.65
N SER A 826 47.11 13.71 -11.61
CA SER A 826 47.33 14.29 -12.94
C SER A 826 47.39 15.80 -13.01
N GLN A 827 46.86 16.51 -11.96
CA GLN A 827 46.99 17.95 -11.84
C GLN A 827 48.32 18.39 -11.19
N LYS A 828 48.85 17.53 -10.32
CA LYS A 828 50.14 17.80 -9.63
C LYS A 828 51.35 17.49 -10.48
N ASP A 829 51.25 16.55 -11.35
CA ASP A 829 52.33 16.08 -12.23
C ASP A 829 51.80 15.95 -13.68
N GLU A 830 52.26 16.84 -14.57
CA GLU A 830 51.87 16.85 -16.00
C GLU A 830 52.30 15.60 -16.77
N GLN A 831 53.21 14.80 -16.23
CA GLN A 831 53.61 13.52 -16.81
C GLN A 831 52.60 12.41 -16.56
N ILE A 832 51.71 12.60 -15.58
CA ILE A 832 50.66 11.63 -15.25
C ILE A 832 49.40 11.98 -16.00
N ALA A 833 49.01 11.16 -17.00
CA ALA A 833 47.81 11.36 -17.78
C ALA A 833 46.55 11.16 -16.87
N ARG A 834 45.43 11.83 -17.24
CA ARG A 834 44.14 11.57 -16.64
C ARG A 834 43.64 10.19 -17.06
N PRO A 835 42.92 9.45 -16.19
CA PRO A 835 42.29 8.19 -16.60
C PRO A 835 41.26 8.47 -17.70
N ASP A 836 41.40 7.84 -18.85
CA ASP A 836 40.50 7.92 -19.99
C ASP A 836 39.79 6.62 -20.29
N PHE A 837 40.15 5.55 -19.56
CA PHE A 837 39.49 4.24 -19.54
C PHE A 837 39.12 3.83 -18.12
N LEU A 838 37.87 3.40 -17.93
CA LEU A 838 37.35 2.86 -16.67
C LEU A 838 36.70 1.50 -16.91
N LEU A 839 37.11 0.49 -16.14
CA LEU A 839 36.48 -0.84 -16.12
C LEU A 839 36.06 -1.14 -14.69
N ALA A 840 34.75 -1.41 -14.46
CA ALA A 840 34.20 -1.85 -13.18
C ALA A 840 33.53 -3.23 -13.37
N ILE A 841 33.92 -4.21 -12.54
CA ILE A 841 33.39 -5.59 -12.60
C ILE A 841 32.94 -6.00 -11.22
N GLY A 842 31.71 -6.57 -11.10
CA GLY A 842 31.14 -7.08 -9.85
C GLY A 842 30.01 -8.05 -10.10
N ASP A 843 29.57 -8.76 -9.07
CA ASP A 843 28.46 -9.72 -9.12
C ASP A 843 27.35 -9.40 -8.11
N GLY A 844 27.65 -8.56 -7.12
CA GLY A 844 26.79 -8.22 -5.98
C GLY A 844 25.82 -7.05 -6.24
N ARG A 845 24.77 -6.93 -5.41
CA ARG A 845 23.90 -5.76 -5.40
C ARG A 845 24.63 -4.49 -4.90
N ASP A 846 25.60 -4.68 -4.05
CA ASP A 846 26.48 -3.65 -3.51
C ASP A 846 27.43 -3.05 -4.55
N ASP A 847 27.55 -3.68 -5.75
CA ASP A 847 28.29 -3.16 -6.89
C ASP A 847 27.46 -2.25 -7.81
N GLU A 848 26.12 -2.35 -7.76
CA GLU A 848 25.22 -1.54 -8.62
C GLU A 848 25.44 -0.02 -8.46
N PRO A 849 25.66 0.53 -7.25
CA PRO A 849 26.03 1.95 -7.11
C PRO A 849 27.34 2.30 -7.83
N VAL A 850 28.32 1.39 -7.92
CA VAL A 850 29.58 1.58 -8.64
C VAL A 850 29.29 1.63 -10.15
N PHE A 851 28.44 0.72 -10.66
CA PHE A 851 28.06 0.73 -12.08
C PHE A 851 27.34 2.02 -12.45
N ARG A 852 26.38 2.46 -11.63
CA ARG A 852 25.65 3.71 -11.81
C ARG A 852 26.59 4.93 -11.83
N TRP A 853 27.54 4.98 -10.91
CA TRP A 853 28.54 6.02 -10.83
C TRP A 853 29.43 6.04 -12.09
N ALA A 854 29.98 4.90 -12.50
CA ALA A 854 30.84 4.77 -13.67
C ALA A 854 30.12 5.20 -14.96
N ASN A 855 28.85 4.79 -15.11
CA ASN A 855 28.01 5.14 -16.25
C ASN A 855 27.72 6.66 -16.29
N LYS A 856 27.53 7.30 -15.14
CA LYS A 856 27.38 8.76 -15.02
C LYS A 856 28.64 9.50 -15.46
N LEU A 857 29.83 9.01 -15.13
CA LEU A 857 31.10 9.62 -15.57
C LEU A 857 31.23 9.65 -17.09
N GLU A 858 30.89 8.57 -17.78
CA GLU A 858 30.93 8.52 -19.26
C GLU A 858 29.86 9.43 -19.87
N SER A 859 28.63 9.40 -19.34
CA SER A 859 27.51 10.26 -19.80
C SER A 859 27.86 11.74 -19.65
N ALA A 860 28.56 12.12 -18.59
CA ALA A 860 29.08 13.44 -18.35
C ALA A 860 30.37 13.79 -19.14
N LYS A 861 30.87 12.84 -19.95
CA LYS A 861 32.14 12.95 -20.69
C LYS A 861 33.37 13.23 -19.80
N ALA A 862 33.28 12.83 -18.54
CA ALA A 862 34.38 12.96 -17.58
C ALA A 862 35.49 11.89 -17.86
N VAL A 863 35.10 10.73 -18.39
CA VAL A 863 35.98 9.66 -18.87
C VAL A 863 35.69 9.39 -20.34
N GLY A 864 36.72 8.97 -21.08
CA GLY A 864 36.59 8.70 -22.54
C GLY A 864 35.83 7.42 -22.85
N TYR A 865 36.00 6.38 -22.00
CA TYR A 865 35.31 5.10 -22.09
C TYR A 865 35.13 4.45 -20.72
N ALA A 866 33.89 4.13 -20.39
CA ALA A 866 33.57 3.36 -19.19
C ALA A 866 32.81 2.09 -19.57
N MET A 867 33.30 0.95 -19.06
CA MET A 867 32.65 -0.36 -19.19
C MET A 867 32.35 -0.90 -17.80
N THR A 868 31.08 -1.18 -17.57
CA THR A 868 30.58 -1.82 -16.34
C THR A 868 30.11 -3.21 -16.67
N VAL A 869 30.51 -4.20 -15.89
CA VAL A 869 30.32 -5.63 -16.19
C VAL A 869 29.76 -6.35 -14.97
N THR A 870 28.65 -7.02 -15.14
CA THR A 870 28.06 -7.90 -14.12
C THR A 870 28.29 -9.38 -14.45
N LEU A 871 28.17 -10.24 -13.44
CA LEU A 871 28.17 -11.69 -13.61
C LEU A 871 26.75 -12.24 -13.44
N GLY A 872 26.23 -12.91 -14.45
CA GLY A 872 24.87 -13.50 -14.39
C GLY A 872 23.84 -12.80 -15.29
N SER A 873 22.56 -13.12 -15.05
CA SER A 873 21.43 -12.70 -15.91
C SER A 873 20.38 -11.90 -15.14
N ARG A 874 20.75 -11.18 -14.12
CA ARG A 874 19.81 -10.37 -13.30
C ARG A 874 19.64 -8.94 -13.82
N SER A 875 18.63 -8.25 -13.33
CA SER A 875 18.46 -6.80 -13.52
C SER A 875 19.68 -6.05 -12.97
N THR A 876 20.35 -5.22 -13.78
CA THR A 876 21.59 -4.55 -13.41
C THR A 876 21.75 -3.22 -14.11
N GLU A 877 22.50 -2.30 -13.50
CA GLU A 877 22.97 -1.04 -14.11
C GLU A 877 24.22 -1.24 -14.98
N ALA A 878 24.80 -2.46 -14.99
CA ALA A 878 25.98 -2.75 -15.81
C ALA A 878 25.66 -2.75 -17.30
N LYS A 879 26.62 -2.29 -18.13
CA LYS A 879 26.51 -2.25 -19.61
C LYS A 879 26.71 -3.59 -20.28
N ALA A 880 27.39 -4.53 -19.64
CA ALA A 880 27.70 -5.84 -20.20
C ALA A 880 27.70 -6.94 -19.14
N THR A 881 27.51 -8.18 -19.56
CA THR A 881 27.58 -9.37 -18.71
C THR A 881 28.63 -10.36 -19.15
N LEU A 882 29.19 -11.08 -18.15
CA LEU A 882 30.01 -12.25 -18.32
C LEU A 882 29.29 -13.48 -17.79
N THR A 883 28.88 -14.40 -18.65
CA THR A 883 28.11 -15.60 -18.29
C THR A 883 28.96 -16.78 -17.79
N GLN A 884 30.28 -16.66 -17.84
CA GLN A 884 31.20 -17.73 -17.39
C GLN A 884 31.68 -17.59 -15.95
N GLY A 885 31.04 -16.67 -15.18
CA GLY A 885 31.38 -16.44 -13.76
C GLY A 885 32.86 -16.02 -13.58
N VAL A 886 33.44 -16.39 -12.44
CA VAL A 886 34.83 -16.07 -12.09
C VAL A 886 35.84 -16.40 -13.20
N THR A 887 35.65 -17.54 -13.89
CA THR A 887 36.54 -17.92 -14.98
C THR A 887 36.51 -16.95 -16.14
N GLY A 888 35.35 -16.43 -16.48
CA GLY A 888 35.17 -15.41 -17.52
C GLY A 888 35.86 -14.10 -17.17
N VAL A 889 35.77 -13.67 -15.92
CA VAL A 889 36.44 -12.45 -15.42
C VAL A 889 37.96 -12.61 -15.53
N LEU A 890 38.51 -13.69 -14.98
CA LEU A 890 39.95 -13.93 -15.02
C LEU A 890 40.46 -14.01 -16.45
N SER A 891 39.73 -14.67 -17.35
CA SER A 891 40.13 -14.73 -18.76
C SER A 891 40.07 -13.37 -19.47
N CYS A 892 39.12 -12.52 -19.09
CA CYS A 892 39.06 -11.13 -19.59
C CYS A 892 40.26 -10.32 -19.09
N LEU A 893 40.53 -10.36 -17.79
CA LEU A 893 41.64 -9.63 -17.18
C LEU A 893 43.01 -10.08 -17.69
N GLU A 894 43.25 -11.42 -17.85
CA GLU A 894 44.47 -11.99 -18.47
C GLU A 894 44.66 -11.47 -19.88
N ARG A 895 43.58 -11.37 -20.65
CA ARG A 895 43.67 -10.86 -22.01
C ARG A 895 44.05 -9.37 -22.03
N LEU A 896 43.53 -8.57 -21.07
CA LEU A 896 43.94 -7.18 -20.94
C LEU A 896 45.38 -7.04 -20.45
N ALA A 897 45.84 -7.88 -19.53
CA ALA A 897 47.24 -7.95 -19.10
C ALA A 897 48.18 -8.25 -20.28
N ASN A 898 47.85 -9.27 -21.07
CA ASN A 898 48.60 -9.62 -22.29
C ASN A 898 48.55 -8.53 -23.39
N ALA A 899 47.58 -7.64 -23.32
CA ALA A 899 47.48 -6.50 -24.25
C ALA A 899 48.33 -5.28 -23.86
N SER A 900 48.85 -5.28 -22.65
CA SER A 900 49.86 -4.30 -22.16
C SER A 900 51.17 -4.52 -22.87
N PRO A 901 51.87 -3.45 -23.37
CA PRO A 901 53.19 -3.62 -23.93
C PRO A 901 54.16 -4.14 -22.86
N VAL A 902 54.78 -5.30 -23.12
CA VAL A 902 55.88 -5.79 -22.31
C VAL A 902 57.03 -4.81 -22.48
N HIS A 903 57.46 -4.16 -21.38
CA HIS A 903 58.63 -3.31 -21.37
C HIS A 903 59.91 -4.12 -21.22
#